data_b15dfc1f2825a0295a59f376ab1a9b4e
#
_entry.id   b15dfc1f2825a0295a59f376ab1a9b4e
#
_cell.length_a   1.000
_cell.length_b   1.000
_cell.length_c   1.000
_cell.angle_alpha   90.00
_cell.angle_beta   90.00
_cell.angle_gamma   90.00
#
_symmetry.space_group_name_H-M   'P 1'
#
loop_
_entity.id
_entity.type
_entity.pdbx_description
1 polymer ?
#
loop_
_entity_poly.entity_id
_entity_poly.type
_entity_poly.pdbx_seq_one_letter_code
_entity_poly.pdbx_strand_id
1 'polypeptide(L)'
;MREYRSALAATAMLVLTEAVYLRPEIVTGASSLMGSDYEMLHRWRLAFARQGLFGARHTLPAWNPHEVLGAPFAANLQGFPWIPNRLVLLLLDPSVAFGAGVAIAAALAAIFTFFYCRRAGLSRVGAAAAGWTFACAGYFSSRVMAGHLPLLEAYPALPMLLWLVDRALDAGRAGRHRFDLGVLAVCCTFTVLAGHPQVPAYALGCAFLYVAWRGRGVGGVVRARVAGAMVLGIGMALAAWWPMLLLIGRSTRIQHLAAPDNDVAMPYSRLLALVVPGIQGWADPVKLADTHPFAGYPNNAWFWDTASYVGILPLIAIVGLLVWCIARRRMPEWRWQYLAFAGTAAFVGSLPLAGTLLHALPGTFLRSPARLLYICTFCAAVALGAGMDAVRRAEWLGRPLVRWAVLIAILAVQFADLGWFSHWFIQTYPSKEDAPEFQEILAREVGSGRIAEEREDLVFSYGDRYDDAGGFDSIFLARFNRAYLALAGSAPDTNEQLFDASVLSERALEAMGVRFVITTEKRDDLELAASSDDANLYRVKDPAARAAFFPAPQAEYMAEERIPESFAANPEGRLLLPAGAASLRALAAGCAWSVDYSRPSSDEIGVKTECETAGFVYVIEAFDPGWKTTVDGSPATVLPANGFAMAIPVTAGRHSVRLLYETPGRKTGVILSLLSASLLAALIFSTEPRISPIH
;
A
#
# COMPACT_ATOMS: atom_id res chain seq x y z
N MET A 1 10.33 -11.34 -34.54
CA MET A 1 11.59 -11.18 -33.80
C MET A 1 12.25 -9.80 -33.95
N ARG A 2 12.47 -9.24 -35.16
CA ARG A 2 13.03 -7.88 -35.33
C ARG A 2 12.14 -6.78 -34.69
N GLU A 3 10.83 -6.92 -34.72
CA GLU A 3 9.90 -5.95 -34.12
C GLU A 3 9.99 -5.93 -32.60
N TYR A 4 10.08 -7.11 -31.95
CA TYR A 4 10.24 -7.21 -30.51
C TYR A 4 11.61 -6.68 -30.03
N ARG A 5 12.69 -6.93 -30.79
CA ARG A 5 14.02 -6.39 -30.44
C ARG A 5 14.07 -4.86 -30.50
N SER A 6 13.43 -4.24 -31.50
CA SER A 6 13.38 -2.77 -31.57
C SER A 6 12.48 -2.14 -30.50
N ALA A 7 11.39 -2.81 -30.13
CA ALA A 7 10.56 -2.41 -29.01
C ALA A 7 11.31 -2.54 -27.66
N LEU A 8 12.01 -3.66 -27.46
CA LEU A 8 12.80 -3.88 -26.23
C LEU A 8 13.92 -2.85 -26.08
N ALA A 9 14.63 -2.52 -27.16
CA ALA A 9 15.70 -1.52 -27.13
C ALA A 9 15.15 -0.10 -26.87
N ALA A 10 14.03 0.27 -27.50
CA ALA A 10 13.36 1.53 -27.23
C ALA A 10 12.87 1.60 -25.77
N THR A 11 12.34 0.51 -25.27
CA THR A 11 11.86 0.42 -23.88
C THR A 11 13.02 0.47 -22.87
N ALA A 12 14.15 -0.21 -23.15
CA ALA A 12 15.34 -0.13 -22.30
C ALA A 12 15.90 1.31 -22.25
N MET A 13 15.92 2.03 -23.37
CA MET A 13 16.27 3.45 -23.39
C MET A 13 15.27 4.30 -22.58
N LEU A 14 13.99 4.01 -22.67
CA LEU A 14 12.96 4.69 -21.88
C LEU A 14 13.18 4.46 -20.38
N VAL A 15 13.43 3.22 -19.97
CA VAL A 15 13.70 2.86 -18.57
C VAL A 15 14.92 3.57 -18.01
N LEU A 16 16.03 3.60 -18.77
CA LEU A 16 17.24 4.31 -18.37
C LEU A 16 17.00 5.82 -18.26
N THR A 17 16.24 6.39 -19.20
CA THR A 17 15.86 7.80 -19.16
C THR A 17 15.00 8.11 -17.94
N GLU A 18 14.07 7.24 -17.60
CA GLU A 18 13.22 7.39 -16.42
C GLU A 18 14.00 7.26 -15.10
N ALA A 19 14.93 6.32 -15.01
CA ALA A 19 15.78 6.19 -13.83
C ALA A 19 16.61 7.45 -13.56
N VAL A 20 17.12 8.09 -14.62
CA VAL A 20 17.84 9.37 -14.51
C VAL A 20 16.89 10.54 -14.25
N TYR A 21 15.68 10.50 -14.82
CA TYR A 21 14.67 11.54 -14.71
C TYR A 21 14.04 11.61 -13.31
N LEU A 22 13.80 10.46 -12.68
CA LEU A 22 13.14 10.34 -11.37
C LEU A 22 14.11 10.47 -10.18
N ARG A 23 15.23 11.12 -10.32
CA ARG A 23 16.29 11.29 -9.31
C ARG A 23 17.16 10.04 -9.15
N PRO A 24 18.39 10.08 -9.68
CA PRO A 24 19.35 8.98 -9.55
C PRO A 24 19.61 8.56 -8.11
N GLU A 25 19.55 9.50 -7.17
CA GLU A 25 19.80 9.30 -5.75
C GLU A 25 18.80 8.35 -5.11
N ILE A 26 17.51 8.41 -5.53
CA ILE A 26 16.47 7.48 -5.07
C ILE A 26 16.73 6.08 -5.61
N VAL A 27 17.14 5.99 -6.89
CA VAL A 27 17.42 4.70 -7.55
C VAL A 27 18.64 4.02 -6.93
N THR A 28 19.63 4.79 -6.49
CA THR A 28 20.84 4.27 -5.85
C THR A 28 20.72 4.09 -4.34
N GLY A 29 19.66 4.60 -3.72
CA GLY A 29 19.48 4.59 -2.26
C GLY A 29 20.33 5.62 -1.51
N ALA A 30 20.95 6.57 -2.24
CA ALA A 30 21.78 7.62 -1.64
C ALA A 30 20.96 8.73 -0.95
N SER A 31 19.66 8.79 -1.22
CA SER A 31 18.75 9.75 -0.60
C SER A 31 17.39 9.13 -0.34
N SER A 32 16.75 9.58 0.72
CA SER A 32 15.39 9.23 1.10
C SER A 32 14.39 10.28 0.62
N LEU A 33 13.11 9.91 0.55
CA LEU A 33 12.01 10.82 0.27
C LEU A 33 11.43 11.33 1.60
N MET A 34 11.36 12.64 1.76
CA MET A 34 10.80 13.23 2.98
C MET A 34 9.29 12.94 3.09
N GLY A 35 8.81 12.56 4.27
CA GLY A 35 7.39 12.29 4.56
C GLY A 35 6.80 11.14 3.74
N SER A 36 7.63 10.23 3.29
CA SER A 36 7.27 9.18 2.36
C SER A 36 6.75 7.94 3.08
N ASP A 37 5.61 7.40 2.63
CA ASP A 37 5.09 6.10 3.09
C ASP A 37 6.12 4.98 2.92
N TYR A 38 7.05 5.11 1.96
CA TYR A 38 8.09 4.12 1.78
C TYR A 38 9.01 4.06 3.00
N GLU A 39 9.51 5.19 3.45
CA GLU A 39 10.45 5.26 4.57
C GLU A 39 9.77 4.92 5.90
N MET A 40 8.53 5.38 6.10
CA MET A 40 7.78 5.16 7.34
C MET A 40 7.18 3.76 7.46
N LEU A 41 6.91 3.06 6.33
CA LEU A 41 6.12 1.83 6.32
C LEU A 41 6.75 0.72 5.47
N HIS A 42 6.96 0.96 4.17
CA HIS A 42 7.27 -0.13 3.23
C HIS A 42 8.70 -0.64 3.38
N ARG A 43 9.67 0.22 3.68
CA ARG A 43 11.07 -0.13 3.91
C ARG A 43 11.21 -1.14 5.04
N TRP A 44 10.61 -0.86 6.19
CA TRP A 44 10.63 -1.72 7.37
C TRP A 44 10.01 -3.10 7.10
N ARG A 45 8.88 -3.10 6.41
CA ARG A 45 8.17 -4.33 6.05
C ARG A 45 8.92 -5.18 5.03
N LEU A 46 9.61 -4.55 4.08
CA LEU A 46 10.51 -5.26 3.17
C LEU A 46 11.71 -5.85 3.92
N ALA A 47 12.33 -5.09 4.82
CA ALA A 47 13.42 -5.56 5.67
C ALA A 47 12.99 -6.77 6.50
N PHE A 48 11.84 -6.67 7.17
CA PHE A 48 11.26 -7.76 7.97
C PHE A 48 10.93 -9.00 7.14
N ALA A 49 10.28 -8.85 5.98
CA ALA A 49 10.00 -9.96 5.06
C ALA A 49 11.29 -10.61 4.55
N ARG A 50 12.31 -9.80 4.25
CA ARG A 50 13.63 -10.27 3.81
C ARG A 50 14.33 -11.08 4.89
N GLN A 51 14.34 -10.60 6.14
CA GLN A 51 14.88 -11.33 7.28
C GLN A 51 14.16 -12.67 7.49
N GLY A 52 12.82 -12.71 7.38
CA GLY A 52 12.05 -13.93 7.46
C GLY A 52 12.42 -14.95 6.37
N LEU A 53 12.52 -14.49 5.12
CA LEU A 53 12.77 -15.35 3.97
C LEU A 53 14.22 -15.86 3.90
N PHE A 54 15.19 -14.99 4.17
CA PHE A 54 16.63 -15.31 4.05
C PHE A 54 17.33 -15.59 5.39
N GLY A 55 16.64 -15.37 6.52
CA GLY A 55 17.11 -15.75 7.85
C GLY A 55 17.02 -17.26 8.09
N ALA A 56 17.37 -17.69 9.30
CA ALA A 56 17.53 -19.10 9.67
C ALA A 56 16.28 -19.99 9.44
N ARG A 57 15.09 -19.40 9.34
CA ARG A 57 13.82 -20.16 9.19
C ARG A 57 13.33 -20.31 7.76
N HIS A 58 13.82 -19.48 6.83
CA HIS A 58 13.42 -19.47 5.41
C HIS A 58 11.88 -19.41 5.21
N THR A 59 11.18 -18.65 6.05
CA THR A 59 9.71 -18.52 6.00
C THR A 59 9.30 -17.04 6.06
N LEU A 60 8.26 -16.70 5.29
CA LEU A 60 7.64 -15.39 5.42
C LEU A 60 6.78 -15.36 6.69
N PRO A 61 6.98 -14.38 7.58
CA PRO A 61 6.26 -14.30 8.84
C PRO A 61 4.77 -13.97 8.62
N ALA A 62 3.92 -14.42 9.55
CA ALA A 62 2.50 -14.08 9.56
C ALA A 62 2.19 -12.90 10.49
N TRP A 63 2.99 -12.71 11.51
CA TRP A 63 2.89 -11.66 12.52
C TRP A 63 4.16 -10.79 12.53
N ASN A 64 4.01 -9.47 12.61
CA ASN A 64 5.12 -8.52 12.76
C ASN A 64 5.15 -7.97 14.19
N PRO A 65 6.15 -8.31 15.02
CA PRO A 65 6.28 -7.77 16.37
C PRO A 65 6.90 -6.37 16.43
N HIS A 66 7.49 -5.89 15.32
CA HIS A 66 8.26 -4.64 15.25
C HIS A 66 7.37 -3.41 15.03
N GLU A 67 6.06 -3.53 15.04
CA GLU A 67 5.11 -2.42 14.89
C GLU A 67 3.98 -2.54 15.92
N VAL A 68 3.62 -1.45 16.59
CA VAL A 68 2.40 -1.26 17.40
C VAL A 68 2.09 -2.42 18.36
N LEU A 69 3.08 -2.85 19.11
CA LEU A 69 3.01 -4.04 19.99
C LEU A 69 2.72 -5.36 19.25
N GLY A 70 2.81 -5.35 17.93
CA GLY A 70 2.57 -6.48 17.04
C GLY A 70 1.38 -6.27 16.11
N ALA A 71 1.54 -6.68 14.85
CA ALA A 71 0.54 -6.50 13.80
C ALA A 71 0.41 -7.71 12.86
N PRO A 72 -0.81 -7.98 12.31
CA PRO A 72 -1.05 -9.06 11.34
C PRO A 72 -0.34 -8.80 10.00
N PHE A 73 0.87 -9.33 9.80
CA PHE A 73 1.68 -9.06 8.62
C PHE A 73 1.17 -9.74 7.35
N ALA A 74 0.89 -11.05 7.41
CA ALA A 74 0.46 -11.81 6.24
C ALA A 74 -0.94 -11.43 5.74
N ALA A 75 -1.78 -10.84 6.59
CA ALA A 75 -3.09 -10.32 6.21
C ALA A 75 -3.01 -8.93 5.58
N ASN A 76 -1.91 -8.19 5.75
CA ASN A 76 -1.76 -6.84 5.23
C ASN A 76 -1.08 -6.86 3.86
N LEU A 77 -1.87 -6.63 2.81
CA LEU A 77 -1.40 -6.63 1.42
C LEU A 77 -0.37 -5.53 1.12
N GLN A 78 -0.32 -4.46 1.90
CA GLN A 78 0.64 -3.37 1.67
C GLN A 78 2.07 -3.77 2.04
N GLY A 79 2.24 -4.67 3.00
CA GLY A 79 3.55 -5.15 3.46
C GLY A 79 3.98 -6.48 2.88
N PHE A 80 3.04 -7.43 2.77
CA PHE A 80 3.37 -8.80 2.40
C PHE A 80 3.66 -8.95 0.89
N PRO A 81 4.70 -9.71 0.49
CA PRO A 81 5.16 -9.80 -0.90
C PRO A 81 4.32 -10.76 -1.77
N TRP A 82 3.06 -10.40 -2.04
CA TRP A 82 2.15 -11.21 -2.84
C TRP A 82 2.37 -11.15 -4.36
N ILE A 83 3.13 -10.17 -4.86
CA ILE A 83 3.36 -9.98 -6.29
C ILE A 83 4.82 -10.25 -6.67
N PRO A 84 5.09 -10.71 -7.92
CA PRO A 84 6.42 -11.13 -8.33
C PRO A 84 7.49 -10.05 -8.23
N ASN A 85 7.15 -8.77 -8.51
CA ASN A 85 8.10 -7.66 -8.37
C ASN A 85 8.57 -7.47 -6.92
N ARG A 86 7.69 -7.58 -5.92
CA ARG A 86 8.11 -7.53 -4.50
C ARG A 86 9.05 -8.65 -4.11
N LEU A 87 8.87 -9.85 -4.68
CA LEU A 87 9.84 -10.93 -4.48
C LEU A 87 11.22 -10.56 -5.03
N VAL A 88 11.27 -9.83 -6.16
CA VAL A 88 12.54 -9.28 -6.68
C VAL A 88 13.10 -8.23 -5.75
N LEU A 89 12.26 -7.34 -5.19
CA LEU A 89 12.69 -6.31 -4.25
C LEU A 89 13.29 -6.90 -2.96
N LEU A 90 12.83 -8.07 -2.51
CA LEU A 90 13.41 -8.76 -1.36
C LEU A 90 14.85 -9.25 -1.57
N LEU A 91 15.31 -9.36 -2.83
CA LEU A 91 16.72 -9.70 -3.15
C LEU A 91 17.66 -8.51 -2.98
N LEU A 92 17.11 -7.29 -2.94
CA LEU A 92 17.84 -6.05 -2.85
C LEU A 92 17.94 -5.56 -1.40
N ASP A 93 18.87 -4.67 -1.15
CA ASP A 93 18.87 -3.91 0.10
C ASP A 93 17.63 -3.01 0.15
N PRO A 94 16.92 -2.89 1.30
CA PRO A 94 15.75 -2.04 1.42
C PRO A 94 15.98 -0.58 1.00
N SER A 95 17.19 -0.05 1.17
CA SER A 95 17.54 1.31 0.75
C SER A 95 17.45 1.54 -0.77
N VAL A 96 17.78 0.52 -1.58
CA VAL A 96 17.71 0.59 -3.06
C VAL A 96 16.45 -0.05 -3.63
N ALA A 97 15.71 -0.80 -2.82
CA ALA A 97 14.53 -1.55 -3.28
C ALA A 97 13.44 -0.62 -3.82
N PHE A 98 13.25 0.56 -3.22
CA PHE A 98 12.25 1.52 -3.70
C PHE A 98 12.57 2.03 -5.12
N GLY A 99 13.82 2.47 -5.35
CA GLY A 99 14.26 2.92 -6.67
C GLY A 99 14.09 1.83 -7.74
N ALA A 100 14.42 0.58 -7.40
CA ALA A 100 14.18 -0.56 -8.28
C ALA A 100 12.68 -0.79 -8.54
N GLY A 101 11.84 -0.67 -7.53
CA GLY A 101 10.38 -0.77 -7.65
C GLY A 101 9.79 0.30 -8.56
N VAL A 102 10.24 1.54 -8.41
CA VAL A 102 9.87 2.68 -9.28
C VAL A 102 10.28 2.39 -10.72
N ALA A 103 11.53 1.97 -10.96
CA ALA A 103 12.03 1.66 -12.30
C ALA A 103 11.24 0.51 -12.98
N ILE A 104 10.93 -0.56 -12.23
CA ILE A 104 10.11 -1.67 -12.73
C ILE A 104 8.70 -1.19 -13.10
N ALA A 105 8.06 -0.41 -12.23
CA ALA A 105 6.70 0.10 -12.45
C ALA A 105 6.64 1.02 -13.67
N ALA A 106 7.57 1.95 -13.80
CA ALA A 106 7.70 2.86 -14.93
C ALA A 106 7.92 2.09 -16.25
N ALA A 107 8.86 1.14 -16.24
CA ALA A 107 9.12 0.28 -17.39
C ALA A 107 7.88 -0.48 -17.86
N LEU A 108 7.18 -1.14 -16.93
CA LEU A 108 5.96 -1.89 -17.25
C LEU A 108 4.84 -0.95 -17.77
N ALA A 109 4.71 0.24 -17.18
CA ALA A 109 3.74 1.24 -17.64
C ALA A 109 4.04 1.69 -19.10
N ALA A 110 5.30 1.99 -19.41
CA ALA A 110 5.73 2.36 -20.76
C ALA A 110 5.51 1.21 -21.76
N ILE A 111 5.94 -0.02 -21.41
CA ILE A 111 5.84 -1.21 -22.26
C ILE A 111 4.37 -1.53 -22.59
N PHE A 112 3.51 -1.61 -21.59
CA PHE A 112 2.12 -1.97 -21.82
C PHE A 112 1.35 -0.87 -22.54
N THR A 113 1.65 0.40 -22.27
CA THR A 113 1.10 1.52 -23.06
C THR A 113 1.56 1.45 -24.51
N PHE A 114 2.83 1.17 -24.75
CA PHE A 114 3.34 0.95 -26.10
C PHE A 114 2.58 -0.18 -26.82
N PHE A 115 2.42 -1.34 -26.21
CA PHE A 115 1.70 -2.46 -26.81
C PHE A 115 0.22 -2.15 -27.08
N TYR A 116 -0.45 -1.49 -26.13
CA TYR A 116 -1.82 -1.03 -26.33
C TYR A 116 -1.93 -0.06 -27.52
N CYS A 117 -1.07 0.97 -27.57
CA CYS A 117 -1.04 1.97 -28.64
C CYS A 117 -0.72 1.35 -30.02
N ARG A 118 0.25 0.41 -30.07
CA ARG A 118 0.56 -0.33 -31.31
C ARG A 118 -0.66 -1.11 -31.81
N ARG A 119 -1.39 -1.72 -30.88
CA ARG A 119 -2.62 -2.44 -31.21
C ARG A 119 -3.78 -1.52 -31.58
N ALA A 120 -3.80 -0.32 -31.04
CA ALA A 120 -4.73 0.75 -31.42
C ALA A 120 -4.39 1.40 -32.76
N GLY A 121 -3.33 0.97 -33.46
CA GLY A 121 -2.97 1.42 -34.80
C GLY A 121 -1.98 2.58 -34.84
N LEU A 122 -1.43 3.02 -33.70
CA LEU A 122 -0.40 4.06 -33.68
C LEU A 122 0.92 3.51 -34.25
N SER A 123 1.75 4.42 -34.83
CA SER A 123 3.11 4.10 -35.23
C SER A 123 3.97 3.74 -34.00
N ARG A 124 5.18 3.21 -34.25
CA ARG A 124 6.15 2.95 -33.17
C ARG A 124 6.53 4.22 -32.43
N VAL A 125 6.70 5.35 -33.17
CA VAL A 125 7.06 6.63 -32.57
C VAL A 125 5.94 7.18 -31.71
N GLY A 126 4.70 7.20 -32.19
CA GLY A 126 3.55 7.62 -31.40
C GLY A 126 3.30 6.72 -30.18
N ALA A 127 3.43 5.40 -30.35
CA ALA A 127 3.27 4.45 -29.25
C ALA A 127 4.38 4.61 -28.20
N ALA A 128 5.63 4.85 -28.59
CA ALA A 128 6.74 5.09 -27.67
C ALA A 128 6.57 6.43 -26.92
N ALA A 129 6.16 7.48 -27.61
CA ALA A 129 5.87 8.78 -26.99
C ALA A 129 4.74 8.67 -25.95
N ALA A 130 3.66 7.95 -26.26
CA ALA A 130 2.57 7.70 -25.32
C ALA A 130 3.05 6.91 -24.09
N GLY A 131 3.82 5.83 -24.31
CA GLY A 131 4.35 4.98 -23.25
C GLY A 131 5.24 5.76 -22.28
N TRP A 132 6.18 6.51 -22.82
CA TRP A 132 7.08 7.34 -22.05
C TRP A 132 6.35 8.44 -21.28
N THR A 133 5.44 9.17 -21.95
CA THR A 133 4.65 10.24 -21.31
C THR A 133 3.80 9.69 -20.15
N PHE A 134 3.18 8.52 -20.31
CA PHE A 134 2.40 7.91 -19.25
C PHE A 134 3.29 7.54 -18.06
N ALA A 135 4.44 6.94 -18.30
CA ALA A 135 5.35 6.51 -17.25
C ALA A 135 6.00 7.68 -16.48
N CYS A 136 6.26 8.83 -17.15
CA CYS A 136 6.86 10.03 -16.53
C CYS A 136 5.84 11.10 -16.10
N ALA A 137 4.54 10.84 -16.20
CA ALA A 137 3.51 11.83 -15.89
C ALA A 137 3.51 12.23 -14.42
N GLY A 138 3.02 13.42 -14.11
CA GLY A 138 2.95 13.96 -12.75
C GLY A 138 2.18 13.10 -11.78
N TYR A 139 1.18 12.35 -12.24
CA TYR A 139 0.51 11.35 -11.40
C TYR A 139 1.48 10.28 -10.90
N PHE A 140 2.38 9.78 -11.75
CA PHE A 140 3.41 8.81 -11.36
C PHE A 140 4.44 9.45 -10.41
N SER A 141 4.99 10.61 -10.80
CA SER A 141 5.98 11.34 -10.00
C SER A 141 5.46 11.71 -8.61
N SER A 142 4.17 12.07 -8.50
CA SER A 142 3.55 12.34 -7.20
C SER A 142 3.48 11.12 -6.29
N ARG A 143 3.30 9.92 -6.85
CA ARG A 143 3.32 8.68 -6.08
C ARG A 143 4.73 8.25 -5.69
N VAL A 144 5.73 8.58 -6.51
CA VAL A 144 7.14 8.40 -6.13
C VAL A 144 7.46 9.27 -4.92
N MET A 145 7.12 10.57 -4.98
CA MET A 145 7.33 11.49 -3.86
C MET A 145 6.64 11.02 -2.57
N ALA A 146 5.38 10.59 -2.66
CA ALA A 146 4.64 10.10 -1.52
C ALA A 146 5.07 8.70 -1.04
N GLY A 147 6.01 8.03 -1.73
CA GLY A 147 6.46 6.68 -1.36
C GLY A 147 5.41 5.58 -1.52
N HIS A 148 4.37 5.81 -2.31
CA HIS A 148 3.22 4.91 -2.46
C HIS A 148 3.56 3.67 -3.29
N LEU A 149 4.47 2.81 -2.84
CA LEU A 149 4.92 1.62 -3.55
C LEU A 149 3.76 0.76 -4.11
N PRO A 150 2.68 0.44 -3.34
CA PRO A 150 1.56 -0.35 -3.87
C PRO A 150 0.80 0.31 -5.02
N LEU A 151 0.71 1.65 -5.05
CA LEU A 151 0.09 2.40 -6.14
C LEU A 151 0.95 2.37 -7.39
N LEU A 152 2.28 2.49 -7.23
CA LEU A 152 3.24 2.39 -8.33
C LEU A 152 3.22 0.99 -8.95
N GLU A 153 3.16 -0.06 -8.14
CA GLU A 153 3.03 -1.45 -8.60
C GLU A 153 1.75 -1.71 -9.39
N ALA A 154 0.65 -1.04 -9.03
CA ALA A 154 -0.63 -1.12 -9.74
C ALA A 154 -0.69 -0.23 -11.00
N TYR A 155 0.20 0.75 -11.14
CA TYR A 155 0.13 1.76 -12.19
C TYR A 155 0.14 1.18 -13.62
N PRO A 156 0.90 0.14 -13.97
CA PRO A 156 0.89 -0.49 -15.29
C PRO A 156 -0.41 -1.21 -15.65
N ALA A 157 -1.30 -1.44 -14.67
CA ALA A 157 -2.46 -2.33 -14.85
C ALA A 157 -3.43 -1.87 -15.95
N LEU A 158 -3.74 -0.57 -16.05
CA LEU A 158 -4.71 -0.08 -17.02
C LEU A 158 -4.29 -0.39 -18.47
N PRO A 159 -3.14 0.07 -18.97
CA PRO A 159 -2.73 -0.27 -20.33
C PRO A 159 -2.53 -1.77 -20.55
N MET A 160 -2.04 -2.51 -19.54
CA MET A 160 -1.87 -3.96 -19.59
C MET A 160 -3.20 -4.68 -19.79
N LEU A 161 -4.20 -4.36 -18.99
CA LEU A 161 -5.50 -5.01 -19.06
C LEU A 161 -6.25 -4.66 -20.34
N LEU A 162 -6.22 -3.40 -20.79
CA LEU A 162 -6.82 -3.01 -22.07
C LEU A 162 -6.17 -3.73 -23.25
N TRP A 163 -4.85 -3.86 -23.25
CA TRP A 163 -4.11 -4.61 -24.27
C TRP A 163 -4.47 -6.11 -24.26
N LEU A 164 -4.52 -6.73 -23.08
CA LEU A 164 -4.85 -8.15 -22.95
C LEU A 164 -6.30 -8.46 -23.30
N VAL A 165 -7.25 -7.61 -22.91
CA VAL A 165 -8.65 -7.72 -23.29
C VAL A 165 -8.80 -7.69 -24.81
N ASP A 166 -8.14 -6.73 -25.49
CA ASP A 166 -8.17 -6.65 -26.96
C ASP A 166 -7.62 -7.93 -27.61
N ARG A 167 -6.52 -8.49 -27.08
CA ARG A 167 -5.95 -9.75 -27.53
C ARG A 167 -6.92 -10.92 -27.34
N ALA A 168 -7.50 -11.04 -26.16
CA ALA A 168 -8.40 -12.13 -25.82
C ALA A 168 -9.69 -12.10 -26.68
N LEU A 169 -10.24 -10.90 -26.93
CA LEU A 169 -11.42 -10.73 -27.80
C LEU A 169 -11.13 -11.09 -29.26
N ASP A 170 -9.97 -10.66 -29.82
CA ASP A 170 -9.61 -10.99 -31.20
C ASP A 170 -9.20 -12.46 -31.35
N ALA A 171 -8.49 -13.04 -30.38
CA ALA A 171 -8.17 -14.46 -30.35
C ALA A 171 -9.44 -15.33 -30.23
N GLY A 172 -10.46 -14.84 -29.49
CA GLY A 172 -11.76 -15.48 -29.39
C GLY A 172 -12.52 -15.54 -30.71
N ARG A 173 -12.46 -14.48 -31.52
CA ARG A 173 -12.98 -14.49 -32.89
C ARG A 173 -12.33 -15.55 -33.77
N ALA A 174 -11.03 -15.81 -33.53
CA ALA A 174 -10.26 -16.81 -34.28
C ALA A 174 -10.31 -18.21 -33.69
N GLY A 175 -11.09 -18.46 -32.61
CA GLY A 175 -11.16 -19.75 -31.93
C GLY A 175 -9.86 -20.18 -31.20
N ARG A 176 -8.96 -19.27 -30.90
CA ARG A 176 -7.61 -19.52 -30.34
C ARG A 176 -7.30 -18.75 -29.05
N HIS A 177 -8.30 -18.48 -28.21
CA HIS A 177 -8.20 -17.59 -27.06
C HIS A 177 -7.73 -18.22 -25.74
N ARG A 178 -7.48 -19.53 -25.69
CA ARG A 178 -7.15 -20.26 -24.45
C ARG A 178 -5.98 -19.64 -23.68
N PHE A 179 -4.87 -19.40 -24.37
CA PHE A 179 -3.67 -18.79 -23.78
C PHE A 179 -3.94 -17.35 -23.30
N ASP A 180 -4.62 -16.54 -24.12
CA ASP A 180 -4.91 -15.14 -23.80
C ASP A 180 -5.86 -15.00 -22.60
N LEU A 181 -6.83 -15.92 -22.43
CA LEU A 181 -7.69 -15.96 -21.24
C LEU A 181 -6.88 -16.27 -19.97
N GLY A 182 -5.98 -17.25 -20.03
CA GLY A 182 -5.10 -17.59 -18.91
C GLY A 182 -4.20 -16.44 -18.49
N VAL A 183 -3.54 -15.81 -19.45
CA VAL A 183 -2.66 -14.64 -19.20
C VAL A 183 -3.47 -13.47 -18.63
N LEU A 184 -4.64 -13.17 -19.21
CA LEU A 184 -5.51 -12.10 -18.70
C LEU A 184 -5.94 -12.36 -17.26
N ALA A 185 -6.35 -13.60 -16.91
CA ALA A 185 -6.74 -13.94 -15.55
C ALA A 185 -5.58 -13.78 -14.56
N VAL A 186 -4.38 -14.27 -14.90
CA VAL A 186 -3.17 -14.12 -14.06
C VAL A 186 -2.82 -12.64 -13.87
N CYS A 187 -2.90 -11.83 -14.93
CA CYS A 187 -2.65 -10.38 -14.82
C CYS A 187 -3.71 -9.66 -13.98
N CYS A 188 -4.99 -10.09 -14.04
CA CYS A 188 -6.02 -9.59 -13.11
C CYS A 188 -5.68 -9.95 -11.67
N THR A 189 -5.21 -11.19 -11.41
CA THR A 189 -4.76 -11.62 -10.08
C THR A 189 -3.66 -10.70 -9.55
N PHE A 190 -2.59 -10.48 -10.32
CA PHE A 190 -1.49 -9.61 -9.88
C PHE A 190 -1.91 -8.14 -9.74
N THR A 191 -2.82 -7.66 -10.59
CA THR A 191 -3.39 -6.32 -10.44
C THR A 191 -4.05 -6.14 -9.08
N VAL A 192 -4.86 -7.12 -8.65
CA VAL A 192 -5.56 -7.09 -7.36
C VAL A 192 -4.57 -7.25 -6.19
N LEU A 193 -3.52 -8.05 -6.35
CA LEU A 193 -2.51 -8.31 -5.33
C LEU A 193 -1.49 -7.17 -5.13
N ALA A 194 -1.53 -6.10 -5.93
CA ALA A 194 -0.62 -4.97 -5.79
C ALA A 194 -0.75 -4.21 -4.44
N GLY A 195 -1.74 -4.57 -3.63
CA GLY A 195 -1.86 -4.12 -2.23
C GLY A 195 -2.66 -2.83 -2.02
N HIS A 196 -2.87 -2.02 -3.05
CA HIS A 196 -3.74 -0.83 -2.98
C HIS A 196 -5.08 -1.11 -3.68
N PRO A 197 -6.25 -0.85 -3.05
CA PRO A 197 -7.53 -1.27 -3.64
C PRO A 197 -8.02 -0.39 -4.81
N GLN A 198 -7.78 0.93 -4.79
CA GLN A 198 -8.43 1.87 -5.70
C GLN A 198 -7.90 1.81 -7.14
N VAL A 199 -6.58 1.89 -7.36
CA VAL A 199 -6.01 1.86 -8.72
C VAL A 199 -6.32 0.55 -9.44
N PRO A 200 -6.16 -0.62 -8.82
CA PRO A 200 -6.66 -1.88 -9.36
C PRO A 200 -8.16 -1.86 -9.72
N ALA A 201 -9.01 -1.32 -8.83
CA ALA A 201 -10.45 -1.24 -9.08
C ALA A 201 -10.76 -0.37 -10.32
N TYR A 202 -10.08 0.77 -10.46
CA TYR A 202 -10.23 1.64 -11.62
C TYR A 202 -9.77 0.97 -12.93
N ALA A 203 -8.61 0.31 -12.90
CA ALA A 203 -8.07 -0.39 -14.06
C ALA A 203 -8.98 -1.56 -14.48
N LEU A 204 -9.46 -2.37 -13.53
CA LEU A 204 -10.39 -3.47 -13.78
C LEU A 204 -11.75 -2.96 -14.24
N GLY A 205 -12.30 -1.91 -13.61
CA GLY A 205 -13.55 -1.27 -14.03
C GLY A 205 -13.48 -0.80 -15.48
N CYS A 206 -12.40 -0.09 -15.86
CA CYS A 206 -12.14 0.29 -17.24
C CYS A 206 -12.03 -0.92 -18.16
N ALA A 207 -11.34 -1.99 -17.74
CA ALA A 207 -11.20 -3.19 -18.56
C ALA A 207 -12.53 -3.92 -18.78
N PHE A 208 -13.40 -4.02 -17.76
CA PHE A 208 -14.76 -4.57 -17.92
C PHE A 208 -15.62 -3.71 -18.85
N LEU A 209 -15.60 -2.39 -18.69
CA LEU A 209 -16.26 -1.46 -19.61
C LEU A 209 -15.72 -1.60 -21.04
N TYR A 210 -14.41 -1.82 -21.18
CA TYR A 210 -13.79 -2.05 -22.48
C TYR A 210 -14.24 -3.36 -23.13
N VAL A 211 -14.41 -4.44 -22.37
CA VAL A 211 -15.03 -5.70 -22.87
C VAL A 211 -16.44 -5.42 -23.42
N ALA A 212 -17.25 -4.66 -22.68
CA ALA A 212 -18.60 -4.32 -23.11
C ALA A 212 -18.61 -3.42 -24.36
N TRP A 213 -17.72 -2.44 -24.41
CA TRP A 213 -17.63 -1.47 -25.50
C TRP A 213 -17.06 -2.08 -26.78
N ARG A 214 -15.88 -2.70 -26.68
CA ARG A 214 -15.16 -3.35 -27.79
C ARG A 214 -15.86 -4.59 -28.28
N GLY A 215 -16.52 -5.29 -27.38
CA GLY A 215 -17.20 -6.55 -27.64
C GLY A 215 -18.46 -6.43 -28.51
N ARG A 216 -18.97 -5.23 -28.85
CA ARG A 216 -20.19 -5.07 -29.66
C ARG A 216 -20.15 -5.78 -31.02
N GLY A 217 -18.98 -5.98 -31.59
CA GLY A 217 -18.76 -6.74 -32.83
C GLY A 217 -18.22 -8.17 -32.59
N VAL A 218 -18.33 -8.71 -31.36
CA VAL A 218 -17.86 -10.04 -30.98
C VAL A 218 -19.02 -10.82 -30.38
N GLY A 219 -19.10 -12.14 -30.64
CA GLY A 219 -20.16 -12.98 -30.10
C GLY A 219 -20.26 -12.92 -28.58
N GLY A 220 -21.51 -12.99 -28.06
CA GLY A 220 -21.78 -12.88 -26.61
C GLY A 220 -21.00 -13.91 -25.77
N VAL A 221 -20.81 -15.12 -26.28
CA VAL A 221 -20.05 -16.18 -25.62
C VAL A 221 -18.60 -15.80 -25.41
N VAL A 222 -17.93 -15.21 -26.41
CA VAL A 222 -16.54 -14.77 -26.31
C VAL A 222 -16.41 -13.66 -25.27
N ARG A 223 -17.33 -12.69 -25.28
CA ARG A 223 -17.38 -11.62 -24.27
C ARG A 223 -17.54 -12.17 -22.85
N ALA A 224 -18.49 -13.11 -22.68
CA ALA A 224 -18.73 -13.75 -21.40
C ALA A 224 -17.48 -14.52 -20.90
N ARG A 225 -16.77 -15.21 -21.80
CA ARG A 225 -15.51 -15.91 -21.46
C ARG A 225 -14.40 -14.96 -21.04
N VAL A 226 -14.22 -13.85 -21.75
CA VAL A 226 -13.23 -12.82 -21.38
C VAL A 226 -13.56 -12.20 -20.02
N ALA A 227 -14.80 -11.80 -19.82
CA ALA A 227 -15.25 -11.28 -18.52
C ALA A 227 -15.15 -12.32 -17.40
N GLY A 228 -15.52 -13.57 -17.68
CA GLY A 228 -15.40 -14.71 -16.77
C GLY A 228 -13.95 -14.97 -16.36
N ALA A 229 -13.01 -14.93 -17.31
CA ALA A 229 -11.59 -15.07 -17.01
C ALA A 229 -11.08 -13.93 -16.10
N MET A 230 -11.54 -12.69 -16.31
CA MET A 230 -11.20 -11.57 -15.42
C MET A 230 -11.76 -11.78 -14.00
N VAL A 231 -13.04 -12.19 -13.87
CA VAL A 231 -13.67 -12.47 -12.56
C VAL A 231 -12.93 -13.60 -11.84
N LEU A 232 -12.61 -14.68 -12.54
CA LEU A 232 -11.89 -15.80 -11.95
C LEU A 232 -10.44 -15.43 -11.59
N GLY A 233 -9.79 -14.57 -12.37
CA GLY A 233 -8.50 -13.98 -12.02
C GLY A 233 -8.56 -13.15 -10.72
N ILE A 234 -9.60 -12.34 -10.53
CA ILE A 234 -9.85 -11.65 -9.26
C ILE A 234 -10.06 -12.66 -8.12
N GLY A 235 -10.85 -13.71 -8.37
CA GLY A 235 -11.10 -14.79 -7.42
C GLY A 235 -9.82 -15.54 -6.98
N MET A 236 -8.85 -15.68 -7.88
CA MET A 236 -7.54 -16.28 -7.55
C MET A 236 -6.72 -15.45 -6.55
N ALA A 237 -7.01 -14.17 -6.36
CA ALA A 237 -6.37 -13.31 -5.36
C ALA A 237 -6.95 -13.49 -3.94
N LEU A 238 -8.03 -14.26 -3.75
CA LEU A 238 -8.72 -14.38 -2.46
C LEU A 238 -7.86 -15.04 -1.37
N ALA A 239 -6.82 -15.80 -1.72
CA ALA A 239 -5.84 -16.30 -0.74
C ALA A 239 -5.21 -15.19 0.11
N ALA A 240 -5.06 -14.01 -0.46
CA ALA A 240 -4.54 -12.81 0.21
C ALA A 240 -5.67 -11.84 0.64
N TRP A 241 -6.65 -11.63 -0.23
CA TRP A 241 -7.73 -10.67 0.04
C TRP A 241 -8.71 -11.12 1.11
N TRP A 242 -8.98 -12.41 1.26
CA TRP A 242 -9.90 -12.88 2.29
C TRP A 242 -9.38 -12.58 3.70
N PRO A 243 -8.11 -12.90 4.07
CA PRO A 243 -7.51 -12.44 5.31
C PRO A 243 -7.54 -10.92 5.49
N MET A 244 -7.24 -10.17 4.42
CA MET A 244 -7.26 -8.70 4.42
C MET A 244 -8.66 -8.13 4.74
N LEU A 245 -9.71 -8.67 4.14
CA LEU A 245 -11.09 -8.26 4.43
C LEU A 245 -11.47 -8.51 5.89
N LEU A 246 -11.06 -9.65 6.45
CA LEU A 246 -11.25 -9.94 7.87
C LEU A 246 -10.44 -9.00 8.77
N LEU A 247 -9.24 -8.61 8.37
CA LEU A 247 -8.43 -7.62 9.07
C LEU A 247 -9.08 -6.23 9.02
N ILE A 248 -9.53 -5.77 7.85
CA ILE A 248 -10.26 -4.51 7.68
C ILE A 248 -11.46 -4.45 8.63
N GLY A 249 -12.22 -5.56 8.77
CA GLY A 249 -13.37 -5.65 9.68
C GLY A 249 -13.04 -5.49 11.16
N ARG A 250 -11.77 -5.62 11.56
CA ARG A 250 -11.27 -5.47 12.94
C ARG A 250 -10.37 -4.25 13.11
N SER A 251 -10.22 -3.46 12.06
CA SER A 251 -9.33 -2.30 12.02
C SER A 251 -10.08 -0.98 12.11
N THR A 252 -9.35 0.08 12.35
CA THR A 252 -9.84 1.46 12.27
C THR A 252 -10.33 1.82 10.86
N ARG A 253 -9.96 1.05 9.82
CA ARG A 253 -10.25 1.38 8.42
C ARG A 253 -11.74 1.54 8.10
N ILE A 254 -12.63 0.77 8.75
CA ILE A 254 -14.08 0.91 8.53
C ILE A 254 -14.58 2.27 9.00
N GLN A 255 -14.09 2.76 10.12
CA GLN A 255 -14.43 4.07 10.65
C GLN A 255 -13.97 5.18 9.72
N HIS A 256 -12.76 5.05 9.17
CA HIS A 256 -12.20 5.97 8.18
C HIS A 256 -13.00 6.06 6.88
N LEU A 257 -13.57 4.94 6.43
CA LEU A 257 -14.38 4.90 5.22
C LEU A 257 -15.73 5.61 5.40
N ALA A 258 -16.21 5.74 6.63
CA ALA A 258 -17.46 6.39 6.97
C ALA A 258 -17.32 7.90 7.25
N ALA A 259 -16.10 8.41 7.46
CA ALA A 259 -15.88 9.82 7.80
C ALA A 259 -15.88 10.72 6.54
N PRO A 260 -16.73 11.75 6.48
CA PRO A 260 -16.84 12.63 5.31
C PRO A 260 -15.57 13.47 5.04
N ASP A 261 -14.73 13.69 6.05
CA ASP A 261 -13.54 14.55 5.96
C ASP A 261 -12.35 13.92 5.22
N ASN A 262 -12.46 12.65 4.84
CA ASN A 262 -11.42 11.91 4.11
C ASN A 262 -11.63 11.88 2.59
N ASP A 263 -12.54 12.68 2.05
CA ASP A 263 -12.90 12.64 0.62
C ASP A 263 -12.03 13.61 -0.19
N VAL A 264 -10.90 13.12 -0.68
CA VAL A 264 -9.96 13.91 -1.50
C VAL A 264 -10.40 13.93 -2.95
N ALA A 265 -11.35 14.80 -3.27
CA ALA A 265 -11.68 15.16 -4.65
C ALA A 265 -10.69 16.20 -5.21
N MET A 266 -10.65 16.37 -6.55
CA MET A 266 -9.87 17.41 -7.21
C MET A 266 -10.53 18.78 -7.02
N PRO A 267 -10.00 19.67 -6.17
CA PRO A 267 -10.61 20.98 -5.95
C PRO A 267 -10.64 21.81 -7.24
N TYR A 268 -11.69 22.59 -7.45
CA TYR A 268 -11.80 23.45 -8.64
C TYR A 268 -10.65 24.47 -8.73
N SER A 269 -10.14 24.94 -7.61
CA SER A 269 -8.96 25.81 -7.53
C SER A 269 -7.69 25.16 -8.07
N ARG A 270 -7.60 23.82 -8.04
CA ARG A 270 -6.46 23.05 -8.55
C ARG A 270 -6.52 22.73 -10.04
N LEU A 271 -7.64 22.98 -10.72
CA LEU A 271 -7.77 22.69 -12.16
C LEU A 271 -6.72 23.42 -12.99
N LEU A 272 -6.38 24.65 -12.61
CA LEU A 272 -5.34 25.41 -13.30
C LEU A 272 -3.95 24.78 -13.14
N ALA A 273 -3.69 24.06 -12.07
CA ALA A 273 -2.44 23.34 -11.86
C ALA A 273 -2.25 22.16 -12.83
N LEU A 274 -3.30 21.69 -13.51
CA LEU A 274 -3.17 20.74 -14.62
C LEU A 274 -2.52 21.34 -15.88
N VAL A 275 -2.47 22.67 -15.97
CA VAL A 275 -1.85 23.42 -17.09
C VAL A 275 -0.58 24.14 -16.63
N VAL A 276 -0.61 24.74 -15.43
CA VAL A 276 0.48 25.49 -14.81
C VAL A 276 0.76 24.86 -13.43
N PRO A 277 1.59 23.80 -13.36
CA PRO A 277 1.67 22.96 -12.17
C PRO A 277 2.14 23.67 -10.90
N GLY A 278 3.01 24.69 -11.01
CA GLY A 278 3.53 25.47 -9.88
C GLY A 278 2.68 26.66 -9.44
N ILE A 279 1.47 26.84 -10.01
CA ILE A 279 0.66 28.07 -9.76
C ILE A 279 0.24 28.27 -8.30
N GLN A 280 0.19 27.19 -7.51
CA GLN A 280 -0.13 27.22 -6.09
C GLN A 280 1.08 26.89 -5.19
N GLY A 281 2.28 27.02 -5.76
CA GLY A 281 3.52 26.68 -5.07
C GLY A 281 4.00 25.25 -5.36
N TRP A 282 5.20 24.96 -4.86
CA TRP A 282 5.87 23.68 -4.95
C TRP A 282 6.01 23.08 -3.55
N ALA A 283 6.22 21.77 -3.48
CA ALA A 283 6.52 21.11 -2.22
C ALA A 283 7.78 21.71 -1.60
N ASP A 284 7.65 22.25 -0.39
CA ASP A 284 8.78 22.73 0.39
C ASP A 284 9.16 21.61 1.40
N PRO A 285 10.32 20.96 1.22
CA PRO A 285 10.72 19.87 2.10
C PRO A 285 10.90 20.29 3.57
N VAL A 286 11.25 21.54 3.83
CA VAL A 286 11.44 22.06 5.19
C VAL A 286 10.12 22.31 5.91
N LYS A 287 9.02 22.48 5.17
CA LYS A 287 7.68 22.78 5.70
C LYS A 287 6.70 21.62 5.62
N LEU A 288 7.14 20.44 5.19
CA LEU A 288 6.27 19.25 5.16
C LEU A 288 5.89 18.79 6.57
N ALA A 289 6.67 19.12 7.58
CA ALA A 289 6.34 18.92 8.99
C ALA A 289 5.20 19.83 9.46
N ASP A 290 5.07 21.04 8.88
CA ASP A 290 3.89 21.89 9.09
C ASP A 290 2.76 21.36 8.18
N THR A 291 1.63 20.98 8.76
CA THR A 291 0.46 20.34 8.16
C THR A 291 -0.09 21.00 6.87
N HIS A 292 0.47 22.11 6.42
CA HIS A 292 0.08 22.84 5.22
C HIS A 292 1.29 23.37 4.44
N PRO A 293 2.01 22.49 3.70
CA PRO A 293 3.26 22.89 3.02
C PRO A 293 3.09 23.89 1.86
N PHE A 294 1.85 24.28 1.54
CA PHE A 294 1.56 25.17 0.41
C PHE A 294 0.62 26.30 0.81
N ALA A 295 1.10 27.53 0.76
CA ALA A 295 0.23 28.69 0.84
C ALA A 295 -0.85 28.63 -0.26
N GLY A 296 -2.12 28.54 0.15
CA GLY A 296 -3.25 28.46 -0.77
C GLY A 296 -3.70 27.05 -1.16
N TYR A 297 -3.10 26.00 -0.60
CA TYR A 297 -3.61 24.63 -0.75
C TYR A 297 -4.87 24.44 0.11
N PRO A 298 -5.96 23.87 -0.43
CA PRO A 298 -7.13 23.54 0.39
C PRO A 298 -6.76 22.55 1.49
N ASN A 299 -7.16 22.80 2.72
CA ASN A 299 -6.80 22.03 3.92
C ASN A 299 -7.11 20.53 3.87
N ASN A 300 -7.98 20.09 2.96
CA ASN A 300 -8.43 18.71 2.82
C ASN A 300 -7.96 18.04 1.51
N ALA A 301 -7.05 18.65 0.75
CA ALA A 301 -6.58 18.10 -0.51
C ALA A 301 -5.12 17.71 -0.41
N TRP A 302 -4.86 16.40 -0.32
CA TRP A 302 -3.52 15.86 -0.41
C TRP A 302 -2.92 16.22 -1.77
N PHE A 303 -1.83 17.00 -1.79
CA PHE A 303 -1.27 17.50 -3.05
C PHE A 303 -0.81 16.38 -3.99
N TRP A 304 -0.30 15.25 -3.48
CA TRP A 304 0.06 14.08 -4.27
C TRP A 304 -1.16 13.42 -4.94
N ASP A 305 -2.35 13.47 -4.36
CA ASP A 305 -3.56 12.92 -4.96
C ASP A 305 -4.11 13.80 -6.09
N THR A 306 -3.87 15.10 -6.05
CA THR A 306 -4.32 16.08 -7.03
C THR A 306 -3.27 16.45 -8.09
N ALA A 307 -2.01 16.04 -7.91
CA ALA A 307 -0.93 16.30 -8.87
C ALA A 307 -1.01 15.30 -10.04
N SER A 308 -1.54 15.74 -11.17
CA SER A 308 -1.74 14.92 -12.37
C SER A 308 -1.31 15.64 -13.66
N TYR A 309 -0.23 16.41 -13.55
CA TYR A 309 0.32 17.09 -14.69
C TYR A 309 0.87 16.10 -15.73
N VAL A 310 0.48 16.27 -16.99
CA VAL A 310 0.87 15.39 -18.10
C VAL A 310 1.77 16.07 -19.12
N GLY A 311 2.15 17.32 -18.87
CA GLY A 311 2.78 18.20 -19.83
C GLY A 311 1.76 18.97 -20.69
N ILE A 312 2.19 20.08 -21.26
CA ILE A 312 1.32 20.94 -22.08
C ILE A 312 0.98 20.30 -23.43
N LEU A 313 1.91 19.52 -24.02
CA LEU A 313 1.72 18.95 -25.35
C LEU A 313 0.60 17.91 -25.44
N PRO A 314 0.38 17.02 -24.48
CA PRO A 314 -0.80 16.14 -24.46
C PRO A 314 -2.13 16.93 -24.44
N LEU A 315 -2.18 18.06 -23.72
CA LEU A 315 -3.38 18.91 -23.68
C LEU A 315 -3.63 19.56 -25.04
N ILE A 316 -2.59 20.08 -25.69
CA ILE A 316 -2.66 20.59 -27.06
C ILE A 316 -3.13 19.50 -28.01
N ALA A 317 -2.62 18.27 -27.88
CA ALA A 317 -3.05 17.15 -28.73
C ALA A 317 -4.53 16.81 -28.53
N ILE A 318 -5.05 16.82 -27.28
CA ILE A 318 -6.48 16.63 -26.99
C ILE A 318 -7.33 17.70 -27.69
N VAL A 319 -6.96 18.99 -27.53
CA VAL A 319 -7.66 20.11 -28.17
C VAL A 319 -7.62 19.98 -29.68
N GLY A 320 -6.44 19.68 -30.26
CA GLY A 320 -6.27 19.46 -31.67
C GLY A 320 -7.14 18.32 -32.24
N LEU A 321 -7.24 17.21 -31.53
CA LEU A 321 -8.11 16.09 -31.90
C LEU A 321 -9.60 16.47 -31.83
N LEU A 322 -10.00 17.22 -30.81
CA LEU A 322 -11.39 17.71 -30.66
C LEU A 322 -11.73 18.67 -31.82
N VAL A 323 -10.88 19.64 -32.11
CA VAL A 323 -11.05 20.58 -33.25
C VAL A 323 -11.13 19.81 -34.55
N TRP A 324 -10.26 18.80 -34.76
CA TRP A 324 -10.29 17.98 -35.96
C TRP A 324 -11.61 17.22 -36.12
N CYS A 325 -12.14 16.61 -35.02
CA CYS A 325 -13.41 15.91 -35.03
C CYS A 325 -14.56 16.84 -35.41
N ILE A 326 -14.60 18.05 -34.82
CA ILE A 326 -15.64 19.06 -35.06
C ILE A 326 -15.55 19.55 -36.55
N ALA A 327 -14.37 19.93 -36.99
CA ALA A 327 -14.15 20.46 -38.32
C ALA A 327 -14.48 19.44 -39.45
N ARG A 328 -14.18 18.18 -39.21
CA ARG A 328 -14.48 17.09 -40.16
C ARG A 328 -15.85 16.49 -40.03
N ARG A 329 -16.60 16.86 -38.97
CA ARG A 329 -17.91 16.27 -38.61
C ARG A 329 -17.87 14.73 -38.61
N ARG A 330 -16.75 14.15 -38.19
CA ARG A 330 -16.51 12.71 -38.14
C ARG A 330 -16.23 12.28 -36.73
N MET A 331 -16.99 11.28 -36.26
CA MET A 331 -16.65 10.59 -35.02
C MET A 331 -15.42 9.71 -35.28
N PRO A 332 -14.46 9.70 -34.34
CA PRO A 332 -13.31 8.81 -34.42
C PRO A 332 -13.74 7.34 -34.31
N GLU A 333 -12.82 6.42 -34.63
CA GLU A 333 -13.04 4.99 -34.41
C GLU A 333 -13.43 4.70 -32.96
N TRP A 334 -14.13 3.61 -32.72
CA TRP A 334 -14.68 3.20 -31.43
C TRP A 334 -13.63 3.20 -30.26
N ARG A 335 -12.34 2.95 -30.54
CA ARG A 335 -11.27 3.03 -29.52
C ARG A 335 -11.08 4.43 -28.98
N TRP A 336 -11.08 5.40 -29.86
CA TRP A 336 -10.96 6.82 -29.49
C TRP A 336 -12.20 7.34 -28.78
N GLN A 337 -13.39 6.84 -29.19
CA GLN A 337 -14.64 7.13 -28.46
C GLN A 337 -14.59 6.58 -27.04
N TYR A 338 -14.08 5.34 -26.88
CA TYR A 338 -13.91 4.75 -25.54
C TYR A 338 -12.94 5.55 -24.67
N LEU A 339 -11.76 5.93 -25.19
CA LEU A 339 -10.78 6.72 -24.44
C LEU A 339 -11.32 8.11 -24.09
N ALA A 340 -12.01 8.77 -25.02
CA ALA A 340 -12.66 10.05 -24.76
C ALA A 340 -13.73 9.92 -23.65
N PHE A 341 -14.56 8.88 -23.72
CA PHE A 341 -15.56 8.59 -22.68
C PHE A 341 -14.90 8.29 -21.34
N ALA A 342 -13.94 7.36 -21.29
CA ALA A 342 -13.28 6.95 -20.06
C ALA A 342 -12.52 8.12 -19.41
N GLY A 343 -11.77 8.91 -20.20
CA GLY A 343 -11.06 10.08 -19.70
C GLY A 343 -11.99 11.17 -19.20
N THR A 344 -13.09 11.47 -19.93
CA THR A 344 -14.07 12.47 -19.49
C THR A 344 -14.83 12.02 -18.24
N ALA A 345 -15.26 10.76 -18.19
CA ALA A 345 -15.96 10.20 -17.02
C ALA A 345 -15.06 10.20 -15.79
N ALA A 346 -13.78 9.83 -15.95
CA ALA A 346 -12.80 9.86 -14.88
C ALA A 346 -12.49 11.30 -14.41
N PHE A 347 -12.37 12.25 -15.34
CA PHE A 347 -12.17 13.66 -14.99
C PHE A 347 -13.36 14.22 -14.22
N VAL A 348 -14.59 14.03 -14.71
CA VAL A 348 -15.80 14.48 -14.03
C VAL A 348 -15.94 13.78 -12.67
N GLY A 349 -15.67 12.47 -12.61
CA GLY A 349 -15.69 11.69 -11.37
C GLY A 349 -14.65 12.12 -10.34
N SER A 350 -13.56 12.76 -10.76
CA SER A 350 -12.53 13.31 -9.86
C SER A 350 -12.94 14.63 -9.20
N LEU A 351 -13.96 15.33 -9.71
CA LEU A 351 -14.38 16.63 -9.22
C LEU A 351 -15.27 16.50 -7.95
N PRO A 352 -15.34 17.52 -7.09
CA PRO A 352 -16.00 17.43 -5.80
C PRO A 352 -17.47 16.96 -5.87
N LEU A 353 -18.28 17.54 -6.75
CA LEU A 353 -19.71 17.18 -6.87
C LEU A 353 -19.90 15.70 -7.24
N ALA A 354 -19.13 15.19 -8.20
CA ALA A 354 -19.23 13.80 -8.62
C ALA A 354 -18.59 12.85 -7.59
N GLY A 355 -17.53 13.29 -6.90
CA GLY A 355 -16.92 12.58 -5.79
C GLY A 355 -17.91 12.31 -4.67
N THR A 356 -18.65 13.32 -4.23
CA THR A 356 -19.71 13.19 -3.21
C THR A 356 -20.80 12.20 -3.65
N LEU A 357 -21.22 12.24 -4.93
CA LEU A 357 -22.20 11.30 -5.46
C LEU A 357 -21.66 9.86 -5.50
N LEU A 358 -20.40 9.68 -5.86
CA LEU A 358 -19.74 8.36 -5.84
C LEU A 358 -19.61 7.81 -4.42
N HIS A 359 -19.35 8.68 -3.45
CA HIS A 359 -19.26 8.32 -2.03
C HIS A 359 -20.61 7.84 -1.45
N ALA A 360 -21.71 8.40 -1.92
CA ALA A 360 -23.04 8.01 -1.51
C ALA A 360 -23.47 6.62 -2.02
N LEU A 361 -22.73 6.01 -2.96
CA LEU A 361 -23.04 4.68 -3.46
C LEU A 361 -22.62 3.60 -2.45
N PRO A 362 -23.49 2.65 -2.09
CA PRO A 362 -23.16 1.57 -1.17
C PRO A 362 -21.94 0.76 -1.65
N GLY A 363 -20.99 0.51 -0.76
CA GLY A 363 -19.81 -0.31 -1.05
C GLY A 363 -18.69 0.41 -1.82
N THR A 364 -18.78 1.72 -2.01
CA THR A 364 -17.69 2.51 -2.58
C THR A 364 -16.59 2.72 -1.55
N PHE A 365 -15.51 1.96 -1.69
CA PHE A 365 -14.25 2.16 -0.95
C PHE A 365 -13.38 3.29 -1.56
N LEU A 366 -14.02 4.24 -2.26
CA LEU A 366 -13.35 5.27 -3.06
C LEU A 366 -13.06 6.50 -2.21
N ARG A 367 -12.09 6.39 -1.31
CA ARG A 367 -11.66 7.48 -0.41
C ARG A 367 -11.18 8.73 -1.14
N SER A 368 -10.59 8.59 -2.33
CA SER A 368 -9.97 9.69 -3.07
C SER A 368 -10.41 9.69 -4.53
N PRO A 369 -11.52 10.35 -4.87
CA PRO A 369 -11.98 10.50 -6.24
C PRO A 369 -10.94 11.13 -7.17
N ALA A 370 -10.06 12.02 -6.66
CA ALA A 370 -8.96 12.60 -7.42
C ALA A 370 -8.04 11.55 -8.06
N ARG A 371 -7.96 10.34 -7.48
CA ARG A 371 -7.18 9.23 -8.05
C ARG A 371 -7.71 8.71 -9.40
N LEU A 372 -8.95 9.05 -9.79
CA LEU A 372 -9.47 8.81 -11.15
C LEU A 372 -8.66 9.54 -12.23
N LEU A 373 -7.93 10.61 -11.88
CA LEU A 373 -6.99 11.30 -12.79
C LEU A 373 -5.91 10.37 -13.37
N TYR A 374 -5.67 9.22 -12.76
CA TYR A 374 -4.89 8.13 -13.33
C TYR A 374 -5.34 7.73 -14.75
N ILE A 375 -6.66 7.60 -14.94
CA ILE A 375 -7.25 7.26 -16.25
C ILE A 375 -7.09 8.43 -17.22
N CYS A 376 -7.28 9.67 -16.74
CA CYS A 376 -7.08 10.87 -17.54
C CYS A 376 -5.64 10.99 -18.05
N THR A 377 -4.67 10.71 -17.17
CA THR A 377 -3.24 10.70 -17.49
C THR A 377 -2.93 9.72 -18.62
N PHE A 378 -3.47 8.50 -18.55
CA PHE A 378 -3.32 7.51 -19.61
C PHE A 378 -3.94 7.98 -20.94
N CYS A 379 -5.18 8.49 -20.90
CA CYS A 379 -5.86 8.98 -22.10
C CYS A 379 -5.11 10.16 -22.76
N ALA A 380 -4.57 11.08 -21.95
CA ALA A 380 -3.79 12.21 -22.42
C ALA A 380 -2.46 11.77 -23.07
N ALA A 381 -1.77 10.82 -22.46
CA ALA A 381 -0.55 10.24 -23.03
C ALA A 381 -0.81 9.57 -24.39
N VAL A 382 -1.91 8.82 -24.52
CA VAL A 382 -2.32 8.21 -25.79
C VAL A 382 -2.69 9.27 -26.83
N ALA A 383 -3.32 10.39 -26.40
CA ALA A 383 -3.63 11.52 -27.30
C ALA A 383 -2.35 12.18 -27.85
N LEU A 384 -1.30 12.35 -27.04
CA LEU A 384 0.00 12.81 -27.53
C LEU A 384 0.56 11.86 -28.57
N GLY A 385 0.52 10.55 -28.33
CA GLY A 385 0.95 9.54 -29.30
C GLY A 385 0.22 9.66 -30.66
N ALA A 386 -1.09 9.94 -30.64
CA ALA A 386 -1.89 10.17 -31.80
C ALA A 386 -1.51 11.50 -32.50
N GLY A 387 -1.25 12.56 -31.75
CA GLY A 387 -0.74 13.84 -32.25
C GLY A 387 0.61 13.69 -32.96
N MET A 388 1.53 12.92 -32.37
CA MET A 388 2.82 12.56 -32.99
C MET A 388 2.62 11.85 -34.33
N ASP A 389 1.67 10.93 -34.41
CA ASP A 389 1.34 10.25 -35.66
C ASP A 389 0.71 11.16 -36.67
N ALA A 390 -0.08 12.16 -36.27
CA ALA A 390 -0.62 13.17 -37.14
C ALA A 390 0.51 14.03 -37.74
N VAL A 391 1.47 14.49 -36.93
CA VAL A 391 2.65 15.22 -37.39
C VAL A 391 3.49 14.37 -38.35
N ARG A 392 3.70 13.10 -38.06
CA ARG A 392 4.44 12.16 -38.91
C ARG A 392 3.81 12.02 -40.31
N ARG A 393 2.47 12.07 -40.38
CA ARG A 393 1.71 11.96 -41.65
C ARG A 393 1.47 13.31 -42.33
N ALA A 394 1.87 14.42 -41.72
CA ALA A 394 1.59 15.76 -42.21
C ALA A 394 2.42 16.09 -43.48
N GLU A 395 1.82 15.94 -44.66
CA GLU A 395 2.48 16.20 -45.91
C GLU A 395 2.82 17.70 -46.12
N TRP A 396 2.04 18.59 -45.48
CA TRP A 396 2.27 20.04 -45.52
C TRP A 396 3.60 20.48 -44.88
N LEU A 397 4.22 19.65 -44.03
CA LEU A 397 5.57 19.87 -43.50
C LEU A 397 6.67 19.58 -44.53
N GLY A 398 6.32 19.17 -45.74
CA GLY A 398 7.23 18.96 -46.85
C GLY A 398 8.21 17.81 -46.63
N ARG A 399 9.52 18.14 -46.49
CA ARG A 399 10.59 17.14 -46.45
C ARG A 399 10.51 16.20 -45.23
N PRO A 400 10.79 14.91 -45.40
CA PRO A 400 10.81 13.95 -44.28
C PRO A 400 11.72 14.36 -43.10
N LEU A 401 12.86 15.01 -43.40
CA LEU A 401 13.78 15.52 -42.38
C LEU A 401 13.12 16.56 -41.47
N VAL A 402 12.32 17.48 -42.06
CA VAL A 402 11.58 18.49 -41.27
C VAL A 402 10.58 17.80 -40.30
N ARG A 403 9.86 16.78 -40.77
CA ARG A 403 8.92 16.01 -39.94
C ARG A 403 9.64 15.35 -38.79
N TRP A 404 10.79 14.73 -39.01
CA TRP A 404 11.59 14.13 -37.96
C TRP A 404 12.14 15.17 -36.98
N ALA A 405 12.61 16.32 -37.48
CA ALA A 405 13.06 17.40 -36.60
C ALA A 405 11.94 17.91 -35.68
N VAL A 406 10.72 18.09 -36.23
CA VAL A 406 9.54 18.49 -35.45
C VAL A 406 9.19 17.40 -34.41
N LEU A 407 9.21 16.13 -34.78
CA LEU A 407 8.93 15.04 -33.85
C LEU A 407 9.94 14.96 -32.68
N ILE A 408 11.23 15.15 -33.01
CA ILE A 408 12.31 15.21 -32.01
C ILE A 408 12.12 16.44 -31.12
N ALA A 409 11.79 17.60 -31.68
CA ALA A 409 11.52 18.80 -30.89
C ALA A 409 10.32 18.62 -29.92
N ILE A 410 9.22 18.02 -30.38
CA ILE A 410 8.07 17.67 -29.51
C ILE A 410 8.51 16.79 -28.38
N LEU A 411 9.27 15.71 -28.61
CA LEU A 411 9.77 14.83 -27.58
C LEU A 411 10.72 15.55 -26.63
N ALA A 412 11.62 16.41 -27.13
CA ALA A 412 12.54 17.16 -26.28
C ALA A 412 11.79 18.16 -25.36
N VAL A 413 10.79 18.87 -25.93
CA VAL A 413 9.94 19.77 -25.13
C VAL A 413 9.16 18.99 -24.08
N GLN A 414 8.54 17.87 -24.42
CA GLN A 414 7.82 17.03 -23.46
C GLN A 414 8.73 16.49 -22.35
N PHE A 415 9.96 16.09 -22.74
CA PHE A 415 10.97 15.64 -21.79
C PHE A 415 11.38 16.76 -20.82
N ALA A 416 11.69 17.94 -21.35
CA ALA A 416 12.09 19.08 -20.54
C ALA A 416 10.96 19.55 -19.59
N ASP A 417 9.74 19.58 -20.10
CA ASP A 417 8.54 20.00 -19.36
C ASP A 417 8.24 19.06 -18.18
N LEU A 418 8.13 17.77 -18.44
CA LEU A 418 7.92 16.79 -17.36
C LEU A 418 9.15 16.67 -16.44
N GLY A 419 10.39 16.83 -16.96
CA GLY A 419 11.62 16.84 -16.17
C GLY A 419 11.67 18.00 -15.19
N TRP A 420 11.29 19.17 -15.65
CA TRP A 420 11.17 20.33 -14.80
C TRP A 420 10.13 20.11 -13.69
N PHE A 421 8.94 19.58 -14.00
CA PHE A 421 7.93 19.22 -13.03
C PHE A 421 8.47 18.23 -12.00
N SER A 422 9.05 17.13 -12.45
CA SER A 422 9.58 16.09 -11.58
C SER A 422 10.68 16.62 -10.64
N HIS A 423 11.57 17.47 -11.16
CA HIS A 423 12.66 18.07 -10.39
C HIS A 423 12.14 18.88 -9.19
N TRP A 424 11.11 19.69 -9.38
CA TRP A 424 10.54 20.50 -8.32
C TRP A 424 9.58 19.73 -7.41
N PHE A 425 8.96 18.68 -7.93
CA PHE A 425 7.95 17.92 -7.21
C PHE A 425 8.57 16.87 -6.29
N ILE A 426 9.55 16.12 -6.77
CA ILE A 426 10.23 15.08 -5.98
C ILE A 426 11.37 15.71 -5.20
N GLN A 427 11.20 15.88 -3.90
CA GLN A 427 12.22 16.38 -3.00
C GLN A 427 12.86 15.21 -2.25
N THR A 428 14.18 15.28 -2.09
CA THR A 428 14.98 14.24 -1.43
C THR A 428 15.91 14.88 -0.40
N TYR A 429 16.30 14.10 0.59
CA TYR A 429 17.31 14.45 1.59
C TYR A 429 18.24 13.24 1.81
N PRO A 430 19.48 13.47 2.28
CA PRO A 430 20.37 12.37 2.62
C PRO A 430 19.72 11.41 3.60
N SER A 431 19.88 10.11 3.39
CA SER A 431 19.40 9.11 4.34
C SER A 431 20.11 9.33 5.68
N LYS A 432 19.35 9.31 6.78
CA LYS A 432 19.91 9.38 8.12
C LYS A 432 20.63 8.06 8.44
N GLU A 433 21.82 8.17 8.99
CA GLU A 433 22.53 7.02 9.52
C GLU A 433 22.20 6.82 10.99
N ASP A 434 22.12 5.57 11.43
CA ASP A 434 21.92 5.23 12.82
C ASP A 434 23.13 5.72 13.65
N ALA A 435 22.88 6.40 14.76
CA ALA A 435 23.94 6.83 15.66
C ALA A 435 24.66 5.62 16.28
N PRO A 436 25.98 5.46 16.10
CA PRO A 436 26.71 4.29 16.61
C PRO A 436 26.57 4.10 18.12
N GLU A 437 26.51 5.21 18.86
CA GLU A 437 26.34 5.22 20.32
C GLU A 437 24.99 4.64 20.74
N PHE A 438 23.92 4.98 20.00
CA PHE A 438 22.59 4.40 20.26
C PHE A 438 22.59 2.90 19.98
N GLN A 439 23.20 2.48 18.86
CA GLN A 439 23.30 1.05 18.54
C GLN A 439 23.99 0.24 19.62
N GLU A 440 25.09 0.76 20.19
CA GLU A 440 25.82 0.08 21.25
C GLU A 440 24.98 -0.08 22.53
N ILE A 441 24.29 0.98 22.95
CA ILE A 441 23.42 0.95 24.14
C ILE A 441 22.24 0.01 23.92
N LEU A 442 21.55 0.14 22.78
CA LEU A 442 20.38 -0.68 22.45
C LEU A 442 20.76 -2.17 22.38
N ALA A 443 21.86 -2.51 21.71
CA ALA A 443 22.33 -3.90 21.60
C ALA A 443 22.63 -4.54 22.96
N ARG A 444 23.15 -3.74 23.90
CA ARG A 444 23.50 -4.23 25.25
C ARG A 444 22.30 -4.31 26.18
N GLU A 445 21.35 -3.36 26.11
CA GLU A 445 20.40 -3.14 27.19
C GLU A 445 18.92 -3.37 26.81
N VAL A 446 18.54 -3.34 25.53
CA VAL A 446 17.13 -3.49 25.14
C VAL A 446 16.57 -4.89 25.49
N GLY A 447 17.39 -5.94 25.33
CA GLY A 447 17.01 -7.32 25.60
C GLY A 447 15.69 -7.72 24.91
N SER A 448 14.71 -8.18 25.68
CA SER A 448 13.35 -8.47 25.20
C SER A 448 12.40 -7.26 25.27
N GLY A 449 12.87 -6.08 25.70
CA GLY A 449 12.07 -4.86 25.76
C GLY A 449 11.73 -4.31 24.39
N ARG A 450 11.04 -3.16 24.40
CA ARG A 450 10.69 -2.41 23.19
C ARG A 450 11.40 -1.07 23.16
N ILE A 451 11.42 -0.49 21.97
CA ILE A 451 11.74 0.93 21.78
C ILE A 451 10.46 1.71 21.48
N ALA A 452 10.53 3.03 21.59
CA ALA A 452 9.58 3.97 21.03
C ALA A 452 10.37 4.98 20.21
N GLU A 453 10.34 4.84 18.88
CA GLU A 453 11.04 5.73 17.96
C GLU A 453 10.04 6.77 17.44
N GLU A 454 10.43 8.06 17.50
CA GLU A 454 9.68 9.14 16.86
C GLU A 454 9.57 8.89 15.36
N ARG A 455 8.35 8.96 14.80
CA ARG A 455 8.09 8.55 13.43
C ARG A 455 7.89 9.71 12.46
N GLU A 456 7.64 10.90 12.93
CA GLU A 456 7.31 12.05 12.08
C GLU A 456 8.58 12.71 11.52
N ASP A 457 9.58 12.95 12.36
CA ASP A 457 10.80 13.68 12.00
C ASP A 457 12.05 12.79 11.89
N LEU A 458 12.00 11.58 12.43
CA LEU A 458 13.12 10.64 12.42
C LEU A 458 12.77 9.38 11.64
N VAL A 459 13.65 9.00 10.73
CA VAL A 459 13.60 7.73 10.01
C VAL A 459 14.96 7.04 10.17
N PHE A 460 15.15 6.43 11.33
CA PHE A 460 16.29 5.56 11.58
C PHE A 460 15.97 4.10 11.21
N SER A 461 16.96 3.22 11.26
CA SER A 461 16.79 1.81 10.93
C SER A 461 16.59 0.91 12.17
N TYR A 462 16.32 1.48 13.34
CA TYR A 462 16.15 0.71 14.57
C TYR A 462 14.92 -0.18 14.58
N GLY A 463 13.81 0.27 13.99
CA GLY A 463 12.55 -0.49 13.95
C GLY A 463 12.57 -1.76 13.10
N ASP A 464 13.62 -2.03 12.30
CA ASP A 464 13.81 -3.31 11.64
C ASP A 464 14.56 -4.35 12.50
N ARG A 465 15.16 -3.90 13.61
CA ARG A 465 15.97 -4.72 14.54
C ARG A 465 15.31 -4.93 15.88
N TYR A 466 14.52 -3.96 16.34
CA TYR A 466 13.91 -3.95 17.66
C TYR A 466 12.38 -3.87 17.56
N ASP A 467 11.70 -4.47 18.53
CA ASP A 467 10.24 -4.33 18.63
C ASP A 467 9.89 -2.89 19.01
N ASP A 468 9.04 -2.23 18.24
CA ASP A 468 8.61 -0.85 18.46
C ASP A 468 7.17 -0.81 19.01
N ALA A 469 6.93 0.11 19.95
CA ALA A 469 5.61 0.36 20.50
C ALA A 469 4.77 1.27 19.59
N GLY A 470 5.41 2.06 18.72
CA GLY A 470 4.81 2.91 17.71
C GLY A 470 4.73 2.25 16.33
N GLY A 471 4.29 3.01 15.34
CA GLY A 471 4.24 2.57 13.95
C GLY A 471 3.33 3.43 13.08
N PHE A 472 3.42 3.22 11.76
CA PHE A 472 2.59 3.89 10.76
C PHE A 472 1.86 2.88 9.89
N ASP A 473 0.54 2.94 9.81
CA ASP A 473 -0.29 2.18 8.85
C ASP A 473 -1.66 2.84 8.68
N SER A 474 -2.30 2.56 7.59
CA SER A 474 -3.72 2.89 7.38
C SER A 474 -4.69 1.80 7.88
N ILE A 475 -4.19 0.70 8.45
CA ILE A 475 -4.97 -0.50 8.84
C ILE A 475 -4.47 -1.03 10.18
N PHE A 476 -4.77 -0.30 11.24
CA PHE A 476 -4.46 -0.74 12.61
C PHE A 476 -5.60 -1.52 13.24
N LEU A 477 -5.27 -2.43 14.17
CA LEU A 477 -6.26 -3.08 15.01
C LEU A 477 -7.02 -2.04 15.84
N ALA A 478 -8.34 -1.97 15.67
CA ALA A 478 -9.17 -0.96 16.34
C ALA A 478 -9.08 -1.02 17.87
N ARG A 479 -8.80 -2.20 18.41
CA ARG A 479 -8.57 -2.41 19.85
C ARG A 479 -7.31 -1.69 20.30
N PHE A 480 -6.19 -1.87 19.59
CA PHE A 480 -4.94 -1.19 19.89
C PHE A 480 -5.10 0.34 19.77
N ASN A 481 -5.72 0.82 18.71
CA ASN A 481 -5.97 2.25 18.50
C ASN A 481 -6.69 2.88 19.69
N ARG A 482 -7.78 2.29 20.17
CA ARG A 482 -8.52 2.81 21.33
C ARG A 482 -7.66 2.87 22.59
N ALA A 483 -6.87 1.84 22.85
CA ALA A 483 -5.99 1.81 24.02
C ALA A 483 -4.86 2.85 23.92
N TYR A 484 -4.26 3.00 22.73
CA TYR A 484 -3.25 4.01 22.48
C TYR A 484 -3.80 5.43 22.68
N LEU A 485 -4.96 5.74 22.09
CA LEU A 485 -5.59 7.06 22.22
C LEU A 485 -5.90 7.40 23.69
N ALA A 486 -6.36 6.43 24.46
CA ALA A 486 -6.59 6.61 25.88
C ALA A 486 -5.28 6.88 26.64
N LEU A 487 -4.20 6.16 26.35
CA LEU A 487 -2.88 6.38 26.95
C LEU A 487 -2.27 7.72 26.55
N ALA A 488 -2.52 8.17 25.33
CA ALA A 488 -2.10 9.48 24.81
C ALA A 488 -2.98 10.64 25.30
N GLY A 489 -4.09 10.37 26.00
CA GLY A 489 -5.06 11.39 26.42
C GLY A 489 -5.82 12.02 25.25
N SER A 490 -5.85 11.38 24.10
CA SER A 490 -6.51 11.83 22.87
C SER A 490 -7.98 11.43 22.85
N ALA A 491 -8.81 12.17 22.07
CA ALA A 491 -10.22 11.83 21.91
C ALA A 491 -10.40 10.45 21.25
N PRO A 492 -11.35 9.61 21.69
CA PRO A 492 -11.51 8.24 21.21
C PRO A 492 -11.89 8.13 19.72
N ASP A 493 -12.41 9.22 19.14
CA ASP A 493 -12.78 9.29 17.73
C ASP A 493 -11.66 9.83 16.84
N THR A 494 -10.48 10.11 17.41
CA THR A 494 -9.31 10.56 16.66
C THR A 494 -8.83 9.42 15.76
N ASN A 495 -8.61 9.78 14.50
CA ASN A 495 -8.29 8.83 13.46
C ASN A 495 -6.80 8.86 13.17
N GLU A 496 -6.03 8.22 14.05
CA GLU A 496 -4.59 8.15 13.90
C GLU A 496 -4.18 7.12 12.85
N GLN A 497 -3.26 7.51 11.98
CA GLN A 497 -2.52 6.61 11.08
C GLN A 497 -1.06 6.48 11.50
N LEU A 498 -0.60 7.43 12.31
CA LEU A 498 0.73 7.46 12.90
C LEU A 498 0.58 7.29 14.41
N PHE A 499 1.20 6.25 14.95
CA PHE A 499 1.27 6.01 16.38
C PHE A 499 2.68 6.29 16.85
N ASP A 500 2.89 7.51 17.30
CA ASP A 500 4.16 7.94 17.87
C ASP A 500 4.17 7.66 19.37
N ALA A 501 4.75 6.54 19.75
CA ALA A 501 4.85 6.17 21.16
C ALA A 501 5.87 7.02 21.93
N SER A 502 6.75 7.76 21.24
CA SER A 502 7.76 8.60 21.89
C SER A 502 7.18 9.75 22.70
N VAL A 503 5.95 10.19 22.36
CA VAL A 503 5.24 11.28 23.03
C VAL A 503 4.45 10.83 24.27
N LEU A 504 4.33 9.53 24.52
CA LEU A 504 3.58 9.00 25.65
C LEU A 504 4.28 9.31 26.99
N SER A 505 3.50 9.38 28.08
CA SER A 505 4.04 9.53 29.42
C SER A 505 4.90 8.34 29.85
N GLU A 506 5.86 8.54 30.75
CA GLU A 506 6.71 7.46 31.27
C GLU A 506 5.89 6.24 31.74
N ARG A 507 4.81 6.45 32.50
CA ARG A 507 3.91 5.37 32.95
C ARG A 507 3.27 4.56 31.81
N ALA A 508 2.88 5.24 30.75
CA ALA A 508 2.32 4.56 29.57
C ALA A 508 3.40 3.73 28.86
N LEU A 509 4.60 4.28 28.72
CA LEU A 509 5.76 3.59 28.15
C LEU A 509 6.15 2.36 29.00
N GLU A 510 6.20 2.50 30.31
CA GLU A 510 6.43 1.38 31.25
C GLU A 510 5.41 0.27 31.03
N ALA A 511 4.10 0.60 31.02
CA ALA A 511 3.02 -0.36 30.82
C ALA A 511 3.06 -1.08 29.48
N MET A 512 3.63 -0.47 28.44
CA MET A 512 3.84 -1.06 27.11
C MET A 512 5.16 -1.85 27.00
N GLY A 513 5.98 -1.87 28.04
CA GLY A 513 7.27 -2.56 28.07
C GLY A 513 8.35 -1.87 27.25
N VAL A 514 8.25 -0.55 27.09
CA VAL A 514 9.23 0.30 26.39
C VAL A 514 10.42 0.54 27.29
N ARG A 515 11.63 0.25 26.82
CA ARG A 515 12.89 0.49 27.54
C ARG A 515 13.60 1.74 27.11
N PHE A 516 13.48 2.10 25.84
CA PHE A 516 14.16 3.25 25.29
C PHE A 516 13.22 4.06 24.40
N VAL A 517 13.37 5.38 24.48
CA VAL A 517 12.70 6.35 23.61
C VAL A 517 13.75 7.05 22.77
N ILE A 518 13.51 7.15 21.46
CA ILE A 518 14.37 7.86 20.50
C ILE A 518 13.53 9.00 19.94
N THR A 519 13.94 10.25 20.21
CA THR A 519 13.18 11.44 19.80
C THR A 519 14.09 12.65 19.62
N THR A 520 13.68 13.60 18.77
CA THR A 520 14.28 14.94 18.66
C THR A 520 13.90 15.81 19.85
N GLU A 521 12.74 15.54 20.45
CA GLU A 521 12.18 16.33 21.55
C GLU A 521 12.91 16.10 22.87
N LYS A 522 13.01 17.15 23.66
CA LYS A 522 13.55 17.06 25.02
C LYS A 522 12.53 16.46 25.97
N ARG A 523 12.89 15.37 26.64
CA ARG A 523 12.08 14.68 27.64
C ARG A 523 12.65 14.88 29.04
N ASP A 524 12.04 15.76 29.83
CA ASP A 524 12.47 16.04 31.21
C ASP A 524 11.96 14.97 32.22
N ASP A 525 11.01 14.13 31.81
CA ASP A 525 10.44 13.01 32.57
C ASP A 525 11.24 11.71 32.43
N LEU A 526 12.20 11.63 31.51
CA LEU A 526 13.01 10.43 31.23
C LEU A 526 14.50 10.66 31.48
N GLU A 527 15.24 9.59 31.73
CA GLU A 527 16.70 9.64 31.90
C GLU A 527 17.41 9.68 30.52
N LEU A 528 18.18 10.72 30.24
CA LEU A 528 18.97 10.80 29.02
C LEU A 528 20.11 9.76 29.06
N ALA A 529 20.11 8.82 28.13
CA ALA A 529 21.13 7.78 27.99
C ALA A 529 22.27 8.18 27.03
N ALA A 530 21.92 8.84 25.90
CA ALA A 530 22.86 9.35 24.90
C ALA A 530 22.19 10.45 24.07
N SER A 531 23.02 11.26 23.39
CA SER A 531 22.56 12.31 22.47
C SER A 531 23.43 12.30 21.23
N SER A 532 22.83 12.50 20.06
CA SER A 532 23.50 12.70 18.78
C SER A 532 23.08 14.05 18.19
N ASP A 533 23.66 14.43 17.04
CA ASP A 533 23.29 15.68 16.35
C ASP A 533 21.81 15.67 15.89
N ASP A 534 21.25 14.49 15.66
CA ASP A 534 19.91 14.32 15.07
C ASP A 534 18.83 13.90 16.09
N ALA A 535 19.18 13.33 17.26
CA ALA A 535 18.22 12.81 18.21
C ALA A 535 18.80 12.57 19.60
N ASN A 536 17.92 12.31 20.56
CA ASN A 536 18.25 11.88 21.91
C ASN A 536 17.71 10.48 22.18
N LEU A 537 18.49 9.69 22.92
CA LEU A 537 18.10 8.38 23.42
C LEU A 537 17.81 8.50 24.91
N TYR A 538 16.60 8.22 25.33
CA TYR A 538 16.17 8.23 26.72
C TYR A 538 15.88 6.82 27.24
N ARG A 539 16.14 6.59 28.51
CA ARG A 539 15.84 5.35 29.23
C ARG A 539 14.55 5.49 30.02
N VAL A 540 13.62 4.52 29.88
CA VAL A 540 12.44 4.34 30.72
C VAL A 540 12.82 3.56 31.96
N LYS A 541 12.37 3.99 33.16
CA LYS A 541 12.91 3.53 34.43
C LYS A 541 12.52 2.07 34.78
N ASP A 542 11.25 1.76 34.83
CA ASP A 542 10.72 0.49 35.28
C ASP A 542 9.81 -0.19 34.22
N PRO A 543 10.34 -0.53 33.02
CA PRO A 543 9.52 -1.06 31.95
C PRO A 543 8.94 -2.43 32.32
N ALA A 544 7.65 -2.63 32.08
CA ALA A 544 6.98 -3.90 32.31
C ALA A 544 7.62 -5.03 31.49
N ALA A 545 7.77 -6.19 32.10
CA ALA A 545 8.25 -7.38 31.41
C ALA A 545 7.28 -7.81 30.31
N ARG A 546 7.77 -8.42 29.21
CA ARG A 546 6.96 -8.91 28.09
C ARG A 546 5.88 -9.91 28.49
N ALA A 547 6.09 -10.62 29.59
CA ALA A 547 5.10 -11.48 30.20
C ALA A 547 5.14 -11.35 31.73
N ALA A 548 3.96 -11.43 32.35
CA ALA A 548 3.78 -11.39 33.80
C ALA A 548 2.69 -12.40 34.22
N PHE A 549 2.66 -12.72 35.50
CA PHE A 549 1.59 -13.52 36.07
C PHE A 549 0.73 -12.66 36.99
N PHE A 550 -0.58 -12.74 36.83
CA PHE A 550 -1.57 -12.12 37.74
C PHE A 550 -2.40 -13.18 38.42
N PRO A 551 -2.34 -13.28 39.76
CA PRO A 551 -3.28 -14.11 40.52
C PRO A 551 -4.73 -13.75 40.20
N ALA A 552 -5.62 -14.74 40.13
CA ALA A 552 -7.01 -14.53 39.74
C ALA A 552 -7.76 -13.43 40.53
N PRO A 553 -7.52 -13.21 41.84
CA PRO A 553 -8.14 -12.11 42.58
C PRO A 553 -7.73 -10.72 42.16
N GLN A 554 -6.58 -10.57 41.44
CA GLN A 554 -6.11 -9.29 40.94
C GLN A 554 -6.72 -8.93 39.60
N ALA A 555 -7.44 -9.85 38.96
CA ALA A 555 -8.13 -9.57 37.70
C ALA A 555 -9.43 -8.80 37.95
N GLU A 556 -9.58 -7.66 37.28
CA GLU A 556 -10.79 -6.85 37.33
C GLU A 556 -11.59 -7.06 36.04
N TYR A 557 -12.91 -7.23 36.19
CA TYR A 557 -13.82 -7.49 35.05
C TYR A 557 -14.73 -6.30 34.83
N MET A 558 -14.77 -5.80 33.60
CA MET A 558 -15.61 -4.64 33.23
C MET A 558 -16.08 -4.70 31.77
N ALA A 559 -16.97 -3.78 31.41
CA ALA A 559 -17.38 -3.64 30.01
C ALA A 559 -16.16 -3.29 29.14
N GLU A 560 -16.05 -3.97 28.00
CA GLU A 560 -14.87 -3.89 27.12
C GLU A 560 -14.56 -2.46 26.66
N GLU A 561 -15.60 -1.66 26.44
CA GLU A 561 -15.50 -0.26 25.99
C GLU A 561 -14.84 0.65 27.05
N ARG A 562 -14.91 0.28 28.33
CA ARG A 562 -14.36 1.06 29.45
C ARG A 562 -12.93 0.68 29.82
N ILE A 563 -12.43 -0.43 29.29
CA ILE A 563 -11.08 -0.93 29.62
C ILE A 563 -9.99 0.07 29.24
N PRO A 564 -9.98 0.67 28.01
CA PRO A 564 -8.92 1.59 27.61
C PRO A 564 -8.74 2.78 28.56
N GLU A 565 -9.82 3.49 28.88
CA GLU A 565 -9.78 4.65 29.77
C GLU A 565 -9.45 4.26 31.21
N SER A 566 -10.00 3.14 31.69
CA SER A 566 -9.71 2.64 33.04
C SER A 566 -8.25 2.21 33.19
N PHE A 567 -7.67 1.62 32.14
CA PHE A 567 -6.25 1.25 32.11
C PHE A 567 -5.37 2.50 32.04
N ALA A 568 -5.67 3.44 31.15
CA ALA A 568 -4.90 4.67 30.99
C ALA A 568 -4.87 5.53 32.27
N ALA A 569 -5.96 5.55 33.03
CA ALA A 569 -6.02 6.27 34.30
C ALA A 569 -5.06 5.72 35.37
N ASN A 570 -4.79 4.42 35.37
CA ASN A 570 -3.83 3.76 36.27
C ASN A 570 -3.32 2.45 35.64
N PRO A 571 -2.25 2.51 34.82
CA PRO A 571 -1.79 1.34 34.05
C PRO A 571 -0.94 0.34 34.85
N GLU A 572 -0.43 0.74 36.02
CA GLU A 572 0.50 -0.05 36.80
C GLU A 572 -0.17 -1.24 37.52
N GLY A 573 0.41 -2.43 37.34
CA GLY A 573 0.07 -3.61 38.14
C GLY A 573 -1.36 -4.11 38.02
N ARG A 574 -2.14 -3.70 37.01
CA ARG A 574 -3.55 -4.08 36.85
C ARG A 574 -3.75 -5.04 35.66
N LEU A 575 -4.70 -5.93 35.83
CA LEU A 575 -5.20 -6.80 34.77
C LEU A 575 -6.69 -6.57 34.57
N LEU A 576 -7.09 -5.90 33.51
CA LEU A 576 -8.47 -5.61 33.16
C LEU A 576 -8.94 -6.56 32.06
N LEU A 577 -10.02 -7.27 32.31
CA LEU A 577 -10.60 -8.27 31.42
C LEU A 577 -12.05 -7.91 31.06
N PRO A 578 -12.56 -8.30 29.89
CA PRO A 578 -13.96 -8.13 29.52
C PRO A 578 -14.89 -8.90 30.49
N ALA A 579 -16.05 -8.34 30.82
CA ALA A 579 -17.02 -8.89 31.75
C ALA A 579 -17.52 -10.32 31.40
N GLY A 580 -17.41 -10.73 30.13
CA GLY A 580 -17.72 -12.08 29.65
C GLY A 580 -16.58 -13.08 29.74
N ALA A 581 -15.39 -12.67 30.20
CA ALA A 581 -14.25 -13.58 30.37
C ALA A 581 -14.49 -14.57 31.52
N ALA A 582 -13.99 -15.80 31.32
CA ALA A 582 -14.13 -16.84 32.37
C ALA A 582 -13.41 -16.41 33.65
N SER A 583 -14.15 -16.34 34.77
CA SER A 583 -13.56 -16.09 36.07
C SER A 583 -12.90 -17.35 36.63
N LEU A 584 -11.68 -17.23 37.11
CA LEU A 584 -10.99 -18.30 37.81
C LEU A 584 -11.29 -18.20 39.31
N ARG A 585 -11.59 -19.33 39.93
CA ARG A 585 -11.66 -19.40 41.41
C ARG A 585 -10.25 -19.50 41.98
N ALA A 586 -9.84 -18.53 42.77
CA ALA A 586 -8.54 -18.51 43.44
C ALA A 586 -8.68 -18.78 44.93
N LEU A 587 -7.65 -19.40 45.48
CA LEU A 587 -7.41 -19.55 46.91
C LEU A 587 -6.31 -18.55 47.30
N ALA A 588 -6.56 -17.74 48.31
CA ALA A 588 -5.65 -16.84 49.06
C ALA A 588 -4.65 -15.94 48.31
N ALA A 589 -4.49 -14.70 48.79
CA ALA A 589 -3.47 -13.73 48.33
C ALA A 589 -2.10 -14.04 48.95
N GLY A 590 -1.03 -13.78 48.20
CA GLY A 590 0.35 -13.82 48.72
C GLY A 590 1.19 -14.99 48.25
N CYS A 591 1.02 -15.45 47.02
CA CYS A 591 1.71 -16.60 46.44
C CYS A 591 2.96 -16.19 45.63
N ALA A 592 4.00 -17.07 45.69
CA ALA A 592 5.16 -16.91 44.84
C ALA A 592 4.87 -17.35 43.40
N TRP A 593 5.46 -16.65 42.41
CA TRP A 593 5.44 -17.05 40.99
C TRP A 593 6.73 -16.71 40.31
N SER A 594 6.99 -17.42 39.20
CA SER A 594 8.05 -17.09 38.27
C SER A 594 7.50 -17.11 36.85
N VAL A 595 8.05 -16.26 35.96
CA VAL A 595 7.68 -16.19 34.55
C VAL A 595 8.96 -16.10 33.73
N ASP A 596 9.12 -17.00 32.75
CA ASP A 596 10.20 -17.01 31.77
C ASP A 596 9.59 -16.85 30.37
N TYR A 597 9.92 -15.73 29.71
CA TYR A 597 9.42 -15.37 28.38
C TYR A 597 10.44 -15.72 27.32
N SER A 598 9.98 -16.31 26.23
CA SER A 598 10.78 -16.57 25.05
C SER A 598 10.01 -16.24 23.78
N ARG A 599 10.70 -15.80 22.74
CA ARG A 599 10.13 -15.58 21.42
C ARG A 599 10.89 -16.40 20.38
N PRO A 600 10.52 -17.67 20.18
CA PRO A 600 11.17 -18.53 19.21
C PRO A 600 11.07 -18.03 17.76
N SER A 601 10.02 -17.29 17.39
CA SER A 601 9.86 -16.60 16.10
C SER A 601 8.90 -15.42 16.23
N SER A 602 8.78 -14.63 15.13
CA SER A 602 7.74 -13.61 15.01
C SER A 602 6.34 -14.15 15.29
N ASP A 603 6.07 -15.38 14.84
CA ASP A 603 4.76 -16.02 14.91
C ASP A 603 4.55 -16.87 16.17
N GLU A 604 5.56 -16.97 17.06
CA GLU A 604 5.53 -17.88 18.21
C GLU A 604 6.06 -17.21 19.48
N ILE A 605 5.28 -17.32 20.57
CA ILE A 605 5.65 -16.90 21.92
C ILE A 605 5.57 -18.10 22.84
N GLY A 606 6.61 -18.28 23.66
CA GLY A 606 6.67 -19.27 24.73
C GLY A 606 6.73 -18.60 26.10
N VAL A 607 5.93 -19.05 27.05
CA VAL A 607 5.99 -18.60 28.45
C VAL A 607 5.99 -19.82 29.36
N LYS A 608 7.02 -19.93 30.18
CA LYS A 608 7.03 -20.90 31.27
C LYS A 608 6.69 -20.18 32.58
N THR A 609 5.78 -20.74 33.36
CA THR A 609 5.39 -20.15 34.63
C THR A 609 5.29 -21.22 35.69
N GLU A 610 5.65 -20.86 36.92
CA GLU A 610 5.39 -21.63 38.11
C GLU A 610 4.60 -20.72 39.04
N CYS A 611 3.41 -21.17 39.48
CA CYS A 611 2.49 -20.37 40.29
C CYS A 611 1.77 -21.24 41.31
N GLU A 612 1.70 -20.75 42.56
CA GLU A 612 1.05 -21.46 43.66
C GLU A 612 -0.48 -21.35 43.65
N THR A 613 -1.04 -20.47 42.84
CA THR A 613 -2.48 -20.22 42.71
C THR A 613 -2.90 -20.11 41.25
N ALA A 614 -4.18 -20.36 40.97
CA ALA A 614 -4.74 -20.09 39.67
C ALA A 614 -4.69 -18.59 39.32
N GLY A 615 -4.46 -18.28 38.09
CA GLY A 615 -4.33 -16.90 37.61
C GLY A 615 -4.24 -16.80 36.10
N PHE A 616 -3.61 -15.71 35.64
CA PHE A 616 -3.47 -15.39 34.21
C PHE A 616 -2.02 -15.13 33.89
N VAL A 617 -1.53 -15.80 32.87
CA VAL A 617 -0.30 -15.38 32.16
C VAL A 617 -0.67 -14.20 31.27
N TYR A 618 -0.15 -13.03 31.58
CA TYR A 618 -0.32 -11.80 30.82
C TYR A 618 0.84 -11.62 29.85
N VAL A 619 0.54 -11.28 28.59
CA VAL A 619 1.55 -11.08 27.56
C VAL A 619 1.30 -9.74 26.88
N ILE A 620 2.30 -8.86 26.92
CA ILE A 620 2.28 -7.55 26.27
C ILE A 620 2.57 -7.73 24.77
N GLU A 621 1.55 -8.14 24.06
CA GLU A 621 1.53 -8.29 22.59
C GLU A 621 0.10 -8.00 22.12
N ALA A 622 -0.07 -7.34 20.98
CA ALA A 622 -1.38 -6.95 20.51
C ALA A 622 -2.30 -8.17 20.31
N PHE A 623 -3.49 -8.12 20.91
CA PHE A 623 -4.49 -9.17 20.77
C PHE A 623 -5.06 -9.21 19.36
N ASP A 624 -5.00 -10.38 18.73
CA ASP A 624 -5.72 -10.72 17.50
C ASP A 624 -6.27 -12.16 17.62
N PRO A 625 -7.48 -12.46 17.10
CA PRO A 625 -8.06 -13.80 17.17
C PRO A 625 -7.25 -14.87 16.40
N GLY A 626 -6.22 -14.46 15.67
CA GLY A 626 -5.24 -15.35 15.04
C GLY A 626 -4.31 -16.03 16.05
N TRP A 627 -4.12 -15.48 17.22
CA TRP A 627 -3.34 -16.13 18.27
C TRP A 627 -4.07 -17.38 18.81
N LYS A 628 -3.43 -18.53 18.66
CA LYS A 628 -3.85 -19.81 19.22
C LYS A 628 -2.90 -20.18 20.34
N THR A 629 -3.44 -20.69 21.45
CA THR A 629 -2.60 -21.07 22.58
C THR A 629 -2.83 -22.49 23.03
N THR A 630 -1.78 -23.08 23.60
CA THR A 630 -1.83 -24.32 24.35
C THR A 630 -1.17 -24.10 25.71
N VAL A 631 -1.74 -24.72 26.74
CA VAL A 631 -1.16 -24.83 28.06
C VAL A 631 -0.86 -26.30 28.26
N ASP A 632 0.40 -26.66 28.48
CA ASP A 632 0.90 -28.03 28.60
C ASP A 632 0.47 -28.96 27.45
N GLY A 633 0.46 -28.39 26.23
CA GLY A 633 0.03 -29.06 25.00
C GLY A 633 -1.49 -29.14 24.78
N SER A 634 -2.32 -28.79 25.78
CA SER A 634 -3.78 -28.76 25.63
C SER A 634 -4.26 -27.39 25.15
N PRO A 635 -5.22 -27.31 24.18
CA PRO A 635 -5.77 -26.05 23.73
C PRO A 635 -6.35 -25.20 24.87
N ALA A 636 -6.05 -23.91 24.88
CA ALA A 636 -6.53 -22.93 25.84
C ALA A 636 -7.04 -21.66 25.16
N THR A 637 -7.78 -20.83 25.90
CA THR A 637 -8.35 -19.59 25.38
C THR A 637 -7.39 -18.43 25.59
N VAL A 638 -7.21 -17.59 24.56
CA VAL A 638 -6.57 -16.27 24.68
C VAL A 638 -7.65 -15.23 24.92
N LEU A 639 -7.53 -14.48 26.00
CA LEU A 639 -8.44 -13.38 26.35
C LEU A 639 -7.79 -12.05 25.99
N PRO A 640 -8.54 -11.06 25.49
CA PRO A 640 -8.04 -9.70 25.39
C PRO A 640 -7.90 -9.10 26.80
N ALA A 641 -6.81 -8.37 27.03
CA ALA A 641 -6.51 -7.77 28.33
C ALA A 641 -6.03 -6.32 28.17
N ASN A 642 -6.33 -5.46 29.13
CA ASN A 642 -5.88 -4.07 29.20
C ASN A 642 -6.11 -3.24 27.91
N GLY A 643 -7.11 -3.63 27.10
CA GLY A 643 -7.47 -2.97 25.86
C GLY A 643 -6.61 -3.38 24.64
N PHE A 644 -5.38 -3.86 24.82
CA PHE A 644 -4.49 -4.22 23.70
C PHE A 644 -3.79 -5.56 23.83
N ALA A 645 -3.53 -6.03 25.07
CA ALA A 645 -2.69 -7.18 25.37
C ALA A 645 -3.48 -8.50 25.44
N MET A 646 -2.80 -9.59 25.81
CA MET A 646 -3.37 -10.93 25.93
C MET A 646 -3.26 -11.46 27.35
N ALA A 647 -4.27 -12.24 27.77
CA ALA A 647 -4.24 -13.00 29.02
C ALA A 647 -4.66 -14.46 28.78
N ILE A 648 -3.94 -15.38 29.36
CA ILE A 648 -4.15 -16.83 29.24
C ILE A 648 -4.43 -17.41 30.65
N PRO A 649 -5.61 -18.00 30.89
CA PRO A 649 -5.91 -18.58 32.18
C PRO A 649 -5.08 -19.85 32.42
N VAL A 650 -4.49 -19.98 33.62
CA VAL A 650 -3.74 -21.15 34.07
C VAL A 650 -4.15 -21.55 35.49
N THR A 651 -4.05 -22.83 35.82
CA THR A 651 -4.26 -23.35 37.16
C THR A 651 -3.02 -23.11 38.03
N ALA A 652 -3.07 -23.53 39.28
CA ALA A 652 -1.87 -23.61 40.13
C ALA A 652 -0.94 -24.72 39.61
N GLY A 653 0.38 -24.48 39.63
CA GLY A 653 1.40 -25.42 39.21
C GLY A 653 2.43 -24.85 38.25
N ARG A 654 3.18 -25.75 37.65
CA ARG A 654 4.11 -25.43 36.57
C ARG A 654 3.43 -25.61 35.24
N HIS A 655 3.49 -24.56 34.40
CA HIS A 655 2.85 -24.56 33.08
C HIS A 655 3.80 -24.08 31.98
N SER A 656 3.64 -24.70 30.81
CA SER A 656 4.25 -24.27 29.57
C SER A 656 3.16 -23.72 28.63
N VAL A 657 3.11 -22.41 28.48
CA VAL A 657 2.17 -21.72 27.62
C VAL A 657 2.85 -21.46 26.27
N ARG A 658 2.23 -21.92 25.18
CA ARG A 658 2.71 -21.68 23.82
C ARG A 658 1.63 -20.97 23.03
N LEU A 659 1.95 -19.79 22.49
CA LEU A 659 1.09 -19.06 21.58
C LEU A 659 1.67 -19.17 20.17
N LEU A 660 0.82 -19.45 19.19
CA LEU A 660 1.15 -19.54 17.78
C LEU A 660 0.16 -18.69 16.97
N TYR A 661 0.67 -17.81 16.12
CA TYR A 661 -0.17 -16.98 15.26
C TYR A 661 -0.53 -17.69 13.97
N GLU A 662 -1.82 -17.82 13.70
CA GLU A 662 -2.38 -18.29 12.42
C GLU A 662 -3.23 -17.17 11.81
N THR A 663 -2.87 -16.73 10.60
CA THR A 663 -3.62 -15.67 9.90
C THR A 663 -5.10 -16.04 9.73
N PRO A 664 -6.04 -15.29 10.33
CA PRO A 664 -7.47 -15.56 10.20
C PRO A 664 -7.93 -15.56 8.75
N GLY A 665 -8.71 -16.57 8.38
CA GLY A 665 -9.29 -16.67 7.04
C GLY A 665 -8.35 -17.22 5.95
N ARG A 666 -7.06 -17.47 6.23
CA ARG A 666 -6.10 -17.97 5.24
C ARG A 666 -6.56 -19.27 4.56
N LYS A 667 -7.03 -20.24 5.33
CA LYS A 667 -7.53 -21.54 4.78
C LYS A 667 -8.70 -21.32 3.82
N THR A 668 -9.69 -20.51 4.20
CA THR A 668 -10.83 -20.15 3.38
C THR A 668 -10.40 -19.44 2.09
N GLY A 669 -9.53 -18.44 2.21
CA GLY A 669 -9.00 -17.69 1.07
C GLY A 669 -8.28 -18.61 0.06
N VAL A 670 -7.45 -19.54 0.54
CA VAL A 670 -6.76 -20.51 -0.32
C VAL A 670 -7.77 -21.42 -1.03
N ILE A 671 -8.78 -21.95 -0.33
CA ILE A 671 -9.82 -22.78 -0.95
C ILE A 671 -10.54 -22.01 -2.07
N LEU A 672 -10.94 -20.76 -1.81
CA LEU A 672 -11.63 -19.94 -2.81
C LEU A 672 -10.73 -19.62 -4.02
N SER A 673 -9.44 -19.38 -3.81
CA SER A 673 -8.47 -19.19 -4.89
C SER A 673 -8.29 -20.45 -5.73
N LEU A 674 -8.19 -21.63 -5.12
CA LEU A 674 -8.06 -22.89 -5.82
C LEU A 674 -9.34 -23.23 -6.61
N LEU A 675 -10.52 -22.97 -6.05
CA LEU A 675 -11.79 -23.10 -6.77
C LEU A 675 -11.84 -22.17 -7.99
N SER A 676 -11.42 -20.92 -7.84
CA SER A 676 -11.37 -19.97 -8.95
C SER A 676 -10.40 -20.42 -10.05
N ALA A 677 -9.22 -20.94 -9.69
CA ALA A 677 -8.26 -21.49 -10.62
C ALA A 677 -8.82 -22.73 -11.35
N SER A 678 -9.51 -23.63 -10.65
CA SER A 678 -10.15 -24.81 -11.23
C SER A 678 -11.27 -24.44 -12.20
N LEU A 679 -12.10 -23.47 -11.85
CA LEU A 679 -13.14 -22.95 -12.73
C LEU A 679 -12.55 -22.23 -13.95
N LEU A 680 -11.43 -21.53 -13.79
CA LEU A 680 -10.70 -20.91 -14.90
C LEU A 680 -10.16 -22.00 -15.85
N ALA A 681 -9.58 -23.06 -15.33
CA ALA A 681 -9.15 -24.20 -16.15
C ALA A 681 -10.34 -24.80 -16.93
N ALA A 682 -11.47 -25.04 -16.27
CA ALA A 682 -12.68 -25.52 -16.92
C ALA A 682 -13.17 -24.56 -18.03
N LEU A 683 -13.15 -23.22 -17.76
CA LEU A 683 -13.51 -22.20 -18.74
C LEU A 683 -12.57 -22.23 -19.98
N ILE A 684 -11.27 -22.36 -19.75
CA ILE A 684 -10.25 -22.39 -20.80
C ILE A 684 -10.37 -23.65 -21.68
N PHE A 685 -10.64 -24.82 -21.07
CA PHE A 685 -10.67 -26.09 -21.76
C PHE A 685 -12.07 -26.52 -22.21
N SER A 686 -13.14 -25.80 -21.82
CA SER A 686 -14.49 -26.09 -22.35
C SER A 686 -14.52 -25.97 -23.87
N THR A 687 -15.15 -26.96 -24.52
CA THR A 687 -15.35 -26.94 -25.96
C THR A 687 -16.29 -25.80 -26.35
N GLU A 688 -15.94 -25.04 -27.38
CA GLU A 688 -16.87 -24.06 -27.94
C GLU A 688 -18.09 -24.77 -28.52
N PRO A 689 -19.30 -24.31 -28.22
CA PRO A 689 -20.42 -24.66 -29.04
C PRO A 689 -20.11 -24.22 -30.48
N ARG A 690 -20.04 -25.14 -31.42
CA ARG A 690 -19.90 -24.80 -32.85
C ARG A 690 -21.09 -23.91 -33.21
N ILE A 691 -20.86 -22.61 -33.31
CA ILE A 691 -21.83 -21.68 -33.85
C ILE A 691 -21.87 -21.97 -35.33
N SER A 692 -22.92 -22.66 -35.77
CA SER A 692 -23.21 -22.81 -37.19
C SER A 692 -23.25 -21.43 -37.83
N PRO A 693 -22.57 -21.18 -38.96
CA PRO A 693 -22.69 -19.91 -39.64
C PRO A 693 -24.17 -19.69 -39.97
N ILE A 694 -24.76 -18.67 -39.39
CA ILE A 694 -26.07 -18.17 -39.82
C ILE A 694 -25.81 -17.60 -41.22
N HIS A 695 -26.37 -18.29 -42.24
CA HIS A 695 -26.38 -17.87 -43.63
C HIS A 695 -27.13 -16.54 -43.82
#